data_69486ba264fb6fe1bdc5b5684bc4aa44
#
_entry.id   69486ba264fb6fe1bdc5b5684bc4aa44
#
_cell.length_a   1.000
_cell.length_b   1.000
_cell.length_c   1.000
_cell.angle_alpha   90.00
_cell.angle_beta   90.00
_cell.angle_gamma   90.00
#
_symmetry.space_group_name_H-M   'P 1'
#
loop_
_entity.id
_entity.type
_entity.pdbx_description
1 polymer ?
#
loop_
_entity_poly.entity_id
_entity_poly.type
_entity_poly.pdbx_seq_one_letter_code
_entity_poly.pdbx_strand_id
1 'polypeptide(L)'
;MHKNIIKNLLLLFSLLLTGAVGANIIPNGDLSYTINGKPAFWVLEKGASYDAKACEGKPALILTNDGQARQFASFRIIPKAKYRMTAKVRLTQKNANGRADIQIINQNWKSSSGFIKIKPTENWQTISRELYGFASSDNTYGVVVRAKALQGKLEVGEITLEALTGEGKANSRSLLSTPGSCESLNTNGQLDADQSEFPSFWATGGGVEFLRGGGPDGKNALRFDTKVKSAFIRQDRSMILNAGKRYRVSMMVKAVNFKARRMSYTIFADSWGKECGVVRVPSNCDWTLVEAIVIAPKCKANYGSGVAMRADAKSSGYIDIADLRVEPLDEAAAKGAYSLLRGLEKSRLVVVSKLAEIPVNKPVITGLWFGDLAENAKMQYRVDNGSWQTVPAGNLKKIEFKLGKLALGKHVFEFRCGDFTRKWDFEVQEVLPPVKSKRLNNLVCELEPLTLKDGASGEFINPRVGWVYFILPSADATLEFTKANPVRGAGHAYLPRGKNKVTLKGASGKVMIRTIPEIYTYQLAGGPYLKVVPQNNYKLIKKYLLPYINSYAQPGKGNLTKKEWEIIYSTNAQRQHGNHIAKYPTAQAMIDGVNNNEGLNDPKFIGITFDEFPAGDVTLMARYNEAHDSIKRPDGYRFFYCLYGKLSAGGISTEFISNAINSGHGDSIIKYESYCQPVENEKAAQAYIRNIIVETAKSIDRTFPGAVKNLGMYMINSNVPATLTSAYLTNVDVKYYLDMQFNLVANDPALKDLAMVGNWGSNYSDNEIVRWTGRLFRHYAIEGNTEMLSPKYGFTYNVNIVKNADFEKGLAGWKVEGTVKPGHTPTYGRAIEKRWAAPNGIGDYYAILERGSQPNVISQKMQGIKSGKYYKIQYITSDAEDVLMQKNGRPGDLSIDCEIEGAEFVPKETVKYRATGPFRKIDKNMFKVNLDCRVFKATQDDPVIRFTDKAVKPGRKTALNYIYSRAS
;
A
#
# COMPACT_ATOMS: atom_id res chain seq x y z
N MET A 1 -41.96 -8.30 8.75
CA MET A 1 -41.70 -7.26 7.76
C MET A 1 -40.45 -7.51 6.89
N HIS A 2 -39.37 -8.09 7.40
CA HIS A 2 -38.11 -8.33 6.64
C HIS A 2 -38.20 -9.37 5.51
N LYS A 3 -39.05 -10.38 5.60
CA LYS A 3 -39.18 -11.42 4.56
C LYS A 3 -39.86 -10.95 3.26
N ASN A 4 -40.71 -9.93 3.32
CA ASN A 4 -41.40 -9.40 2.13
C ASN A 4 -40.57 -8.38 1.36
N ILE A 5 -39.64 -7.69 1.99
CA ILE A 5 -38.72 -6.76 1.32
C ILE A 5 -37.71 -7.51 0.46
N ILE A 6 -37.20 -8.64 0.97
CA ILE A 6 -36.24 -9.50 0.21
C ILE A 6 -36.94 -10.16 -0.99
N LYS A 7 -38.22 -10.53 -0.86
CA LYS A 7 -38.99 -11.11 -1.97
C LYS A 7 -39.29 -10.10 -3.06
N ASN A 8 -39.57 -8.85 -2.71
CA ASN A 8 -39.82 -7.79 -3.68
C ASN A 8 -38.52 -7.27 -4.33
N LEU A 9 -37.38 -7.25 -3.64
CA LEU A 9 -36.07 -6.99 -4.26
C LEU A 9 -35.66 -8.12 -5.22
N LEU A 10 -35.92 -9.38 -4.89
CA LEU A 10 -35.65 -10.52 -5.79
C LEU A 10 -36.57 -10.53 -7.00
N LEU A 11 -37.81 -10.04 -6.90
CA LEU A 11 -38.70 -9.88 -8.05
C LEU A 11 -38.32 -8.70 -8.95
N LEU A 12 -37.85 -7.58 -8.41
CA LEU A 12 -37.33 -6.47 -9.21
C LEU A 12 -36.03 -6.86 -9.94
N PHE A 13 -35.15 -7.65 -9.30
CA PHE A 13 -33.92 -8.14 -9.93
C PHE A 13 -34.17 -9.21 -11.01
N SER A 14 -35.22 -10.01 -10.89
CA SER A 14 -35.60 -10.98 -11.94
C SER A 14 -36.23 -10.33 -13.15
N LEU A 15 -36.85 -9.16 -13.02
CA LEU A 15 -37.44 -8.39 -14.13
C LEU A 15 -36.45 -7.56 -14.95
N LEU A 16 -35.25 -7.30 -14.39
CA LEU A 16 -34.19 -6.58 -15.12
C LEU A 16 -33.23 -7.51 -15.88
N LEU A 17 -33.32 -8.85 -15.68
CA LEU A 17 -32.49 -9.86 -16.35
C LEU A 17 -33.24 -10.83 -17.25
N THR A 18 -34.56 -10.63 -17.47
CA THR A 18 -35.26 -11.28 -18.58
C THR A 18 -34.82 -10.56 -19.86
N GLY A 19 -33.72 -11.04 -20.44
CA GLY A 19 -33.32 -10.66 -21.78
C GLY A 19 -34.52 -10.77 -22.69
N ALA A 20 -34.98 -9.65 -23.23
CA ALA A 20 -36.08 -9.60 -24.20
C ALA A 20 -35.80 -10.63 -25.30
N VAL A 21 -36.75 -11.51 -25.54
CA VAL A 21 -36.72 -12.44 -26.65
C VAL A 21 -36.57 -11.57 -27.91
N GLY A 22 -35.41 -11.62 -28.57
CA GLY A 22 -35.11 -10.81 -29.75
C GLY A 22 -34.02 -9.74 -29.58
N ALA A 23 -33.28 -9.68 -28.45
CA ALA A 23 -32.20 -8.71 -28.30
C ALA A 23 -31.04 -8.96 -29.28
N ASN A 24 -30.52 -7.89 -29.86
CA ASN A 24 -29.38 -7.95 -30.77
C ASN A 24 -28.16 -8.52 -30.06
N ILE A 25 -27.58 -9.61 -30.57
CA ILE A 25 -26.39 -10.25 -30.03
C ILE A 25 -25.14 -9.39 -30.27
N ILE A 26 -25.12 -8.56 -31.32
CA ILE A 26 -24.04 -7.63 -31.63
C ILE A 26 -24.14 -6.40 -30.70
N PRO A 27 -23.17 -6.16 -29.80
CA PRO A 27 -23.25 -4.98 -28.94
C PRO A 27 -23.12 -3.69 -29.76
N ASN A 28 -23.93 -2.65 -29.41
CA ASN A 28 -23.97 -1.39 -30.13
C ASN A 28 -24.06 -1.57 -31.66
N GLY A 29 -24.89 -2.54 -32.10
CA GLY A 29 -25.10 -2.80 -33.52
C GLY A 29 -25.91 -1.72 -34.17
N ASP A 30 -26.70 -0.93 -33.45
CA ASP A 30 -27.44 0.25 -33.88
C ASP A 30 -26.55 1.51 -33.94
N LEU A 31 -25.29 1.41 -33.52
CA LEU A 31 -24.31 2.49 -33.53
C LEU A 31 -24.71 3.73 -32.71
N SER A 32 -25.72 3.63 -31.86
CA SER A 32 -26.28 4.76 -31.11
C SER A 32 -25.40 5.20 -29.95
N TYR A 33 -24.64 4.26 -29.37
CA TYR A 33 -23.73 4.54 -28.28
C TYR A 33 -22.39 5.00 -28.83
N THR A 34 -22.03 6.24 -28.56
CA THR A 34 -20.77 6.85 -29.03
C THR A 34 -19.87 7.28 -27.91
N ILE A 35 -18.56 7.19 -28.15
CA ILE A 35 -17.50 7.72 -27.30
C ILE A 35 -16.63 8.61 -28.18
N ASN A 36 -16.48 9.86 -27.81
CA ASN A 36 -15.74 10.86 -28.59
C ASN A 36 -16.16 10.93 -30.06
N GLY A 37 -17.48 10.90 -30.33
CA GLY A 37 -18.02 10.96 -31.66
C GLY A 37 -17.76 9.72 -32.52
N LYS A 38 -17.32 8.60 -31.95
CA LYS A 38 -17.15 7.31 -32.62
C LYS A 38 -18.02 6.24 -31.97
N PRO A 39 -18.52 5.28 -32.75
CA PRO A 39 -19.39 4.23 -32.20
C PRO A 39 -18.56 3.36 -31.25
N ALA A 40 -19.01 3.22 -30.01
CA ALA A 40 -18.37 2.39 -29.01
C ALA A 40 -18.31 0.93 -29.49
N PHE A 41 -17.22 0.23 -29.12
CA PHE A 41 -16.90 -1.15 -29.48
C PHE A 41 -16.47 -1.36 -30.93
N TRP A 42 -16.60 -0.36 -31.78
CA TRP A 42 -16.20 -0.43 -33.20
C TRP A 42 -14.81 0.15 -33.40
N VAL A 43 -13.92 -0.62 -33.97
CA VAL A 43 -12.61 -0.15 -34.44
C VAL A 43 -12.76 0.29 -35.88
N LEU A 44 -12.63 1.60 -36.13
CA LEU A 44 -12.65 2.16 -37.47
C LEU A 44 -11.19 2.20 -37.99
N GLU A 45 -10.93 1.45 -39.04
CA GLU A 45 -9.61 1.42 -39.69
C GLU A 45 -9.56 2.41 -40.88
N LYS A 46 -8.41 2.48 -41.53
CA LYS A 46 -8.20 3.37 -42.69
C LYS A 46 -9.34 3.20 -43.71
N GLY A 47 -9.91 4.30 -44.13
CA GLY A 47 -11.07 4.28 -45.06
C GLY A 47 -12.42 4.07 -44.38
N ALA A 48 -12.49 3.96 -43.06
CA ALA A 48 -13.74 3.89 -42.32
C ALA A 48 -13.92 5.13 -41.45
N SER A 49 -15.17 5.66 -41.43
CA SER A 49 -15.59 6.77 -40.58
C SER A 49 -17.01 6.52 -40.06
N TYR A 50 -17.46 7.42 -39.21
CA TYR A 50 -18.76 7.35 -38.57
C TYR A 50 -19.52 8.70 -38.82
N ASP A 51 -20.79 8.60 -39.07
CA ASP A 51 -21.66 9.76 -39.13
C ASP A 51 -22.97 9.47 -38.35
N ALA A 52 -23.24 10.34 -37.39
CA ALA A 52 -24.36 10.19 -36.46
C ALA A 52 -25.74 10.33 -37.07
N LYS A 53 -25.85 10.77 -38.33
CA LYS A 53 -27.15 11.07 -39.03
C LYS A 53 -27.23 10.53 -40.43
N ALA A 54 -26.25 9.80 -40.94
CA ALA A 54 -26.16 9.38 -42.34
C ALA A 54 -27.25 8.38 -42.74
N CYS A 55 -27.76 7.56 -41.82
CA CYS A 55 -28.81 6.57 -42.11
C CYS A 55 -30.19 7.11 -41.77
N GLU A 56 -30.77 7.92 -42.66
CA GLU A 56 -32.11 8.49 -42.46
C GLU A 56 -32.29 9.20 -41.12
N GLY A 57 -31.29 9.99 -40.73
CA GLY A 57 -31.24 10.68 -39.46
C GLY A 57 -30.68 9.83 -38.29
N LYS A 58 -30.35 8.56 -38.53
CA LYS A 58 -29.73 7.65 -37.58
C LYS A 58 -28.22 7.44 -37.86
N PRO A 59 -27.47 6.88 -36.94
CA PRO A 59 -26.03 6.63 -37.12
C PRO A 59 -25.71 5.64 -38.24
N ALA A 60 -24.55 5.82 -38.90
CA ALA A 60 -23.99 4.86 -39.84
C ALA A 60 -22.46 4.82 -39.82
N LEU A 61 -21.90 3.64 -40.11
CA LEU A 61 -20.53 3.45 -40.54
C LEU A 61 -20.41 3.81 -42.00
N ILE A 62 -19.34 4.50 -42.36
CA ILE A 62 -19.09 4.93 -43.75
C ILE A 62 -17.71 4.40 -44.14
N LEU A 63 -17.65 3.54 -45.14
CA LEU A 63 -16.45 2.91 -45.62
C LEU A 63 -16.22 3.29 -47.09
N THR A 64 -15.00 3.71 -47.38
CA THR A 64 -14.51 3.97 -48.73
C THR A 64 -13.48 2.93 -49.11
N ASN A 65 -12.73 3.14 -50.19
CA ASN A 65 -11.74 2.15 -50.68
C ASN A 65 -10.88 1.54 -49.61
N ASP A 66 -10.88 0.21 -49.53
CA ASP A 66 -10.18 -0.62 -48.51
C ASP A 66 -10.53 -0.28 -47.05
N GLY A 67 -11.67 0.38 -46.83
CA GLY A 67 -12.17 0.70 -45.49
C GLY A 67 -12.64 -0.53 -44.74
N GLN A 68 -12.39 -0.55 -43.45
CA GLN A 68 -12.81 -1.62 -42.57
C GLN A 68 -13.25 -1.09 -41.20
N ALA A 69 -14.39 -1.58 -40.72
CA ALA A 69 -14.87 -1.40 -39.36
C ALA A 69 -15.14 -2.74 -38.71
N ARG A 70 -14.76 -2.91 -37.45
CA ARG A 70 -14.86 -4.23 -36.83
C ARG A 70 -15.06 -4.17 -35.32
N GLN A 71 -15.65 -5.24 -34.79
CA GLN A 71 -15.64 -5.59 -33.38
C GLN A 71 -14.89 -6.89 -33.18
N PHE A 72 -14.17 -7.04 -32.06
CA PHE A 72 -13.50 -8.28 -31.68
C PHE A 72 -14.06 -8.82 -30.38
N ALA A 73 -14.13 -10.16 -30.26
CA ALA A 73 -14.51 -10.86 -29.05
C ALA A 73 -15.74 -10.24 -28.36
N SER A 74 -16.67 -9.71 -29.14
CA SER A 74 -17.76 -8.85 -28.68
C SER A 74 -19.04 -9.60 -28.34
N PHE A 75 -19.18 -10.83 -28.80
CA PHE A 75 -20.35 -11.67 -28.52
C PHE A 75 -20.01 -13.16 -28.55
N ARG A 76 -20.98 -13.95 -28.07
CA ARG A 76 -20.93 -15.40 -28.06
C ARG A 76 -22.08 -15.95 -28.92
N ILE A 77 -21.74 -16.89 -29.76
CA ILE A 77 -22.70 -17.72 -30.49
C ILE A 77 -22.42 -19.22 -30.25
N ILE A 78 -23.41 -20.05 -30.45
CA ILE A 78 -23.34 -21.50 -30.26
C ILE A 78 -23.04 -22.20 -31.60
N PRO A 79 -22.02 -23.06 -31.68
CA PRO A 79 -21.73 -23.85 -32.88
C PRO A 79 -22.94 -24.64 -33.33
N LYS A 80 -23.19 -24.66 -34.64
CA LYS A 80 -24.33 -25.32 -35.30
C LYS A 80 -25.71 -24.73 -35.03
N ALA A 81 -25.86 -23.80 -34.08
CA ALA A 81 -27.12 -23.08 -33.90
C ALA A 81 -27.37 -22.14 -35.10
N LYS A 82 -28.65 -21.91 -35.44
CA LYS A 82 -29.07 -21.08 -36.59
C LYS A 82 -29.31 -19.64 -36.15
N TYR A 83 -28.78 -18.68 -36.92
CA TYR A 83 -28.88 -17.24 -36.66
C TYR A 83 -29.35 -16.51 -37.90
N ARG A 84 -29.97 -15.33 -37.71
CA ARG A 84 -30.25 -14.38 -38.76
C ARG A 84 -29.41 -13.11 -38.51
N MET A 85 -28.57 -12.75 -39.47
CA MET A 85 -27.84 -11.49 -39.48
C MET A 85 -28.56 -10.52 -40.41
N THR A 86 -28.90 -9.34 -39.94
CA THR A 86 -29.58 -8.30 -40.72
C THR A 86 -28.79 -7.01 -40.64
N ALA A 87 -28.71 -6.27 -41.74
CA ALA A 87 -28.05 -4.99 -41.76
C ALA A 87 -28.82 -4.00 -42.67
N LYS A 88 -28.85 -2.74 -42.27
CA LYS A 88 -29.35 -1.64 -43.10
C LYS A 88 -28.16 -1.04 -43.85
N VAL A 89 -28.16 -1.11 -45.17
CA VAL A 89 -27.00 -0.75 -46.01
C VAL A 89 -27.37 0.10 -47.20
N ARG A 90 -26.44 0.93 -47.65
CA ARG A 90 -26.42 1.62 -48.92
C ARG A 90 -25.06 1.53 -49.56
N LEU A 91 -24.97 1.11 -50.80
CA LEU A 91 -23.70 0.91 -51.52
C LEU A 91 -23.72 1.65 -52.84
N THR A 92 -22.99 2.75 -52.94
CA THR A 92 -22.67 3.40 -54.21
C THR A 92 -21.38 2.84 -54.77
N GLN A 93 -21.42 2.25 -55.93
CA GLN A 93 -20.24 1.61 -56.56
C GLN A 93 -20.14 1.99 -58.03
N LYS A 94 -18.99 2.47 -58.44
CA LYS A 94 -18.71 2.90 -59.82
C LYS A 94 -17.86 1.91 -60.63
N ASN A 95 -17.28 0.90 -59.95
CA ASN A 95 -16.40 -0.09 -60.59
C ASN A 95 -16.92 -1.53 -60.43
N ALA A 96 -16.72 -2.40 -61.41
CA ALA A 96 -17.18 -3.79 -61.37
C ALA A 96 -16.39 -4.67 -60.38
N ASN A 97 -15.13 -4.35 -60.07
CA ASN A 97 -14.23 -5.14 -59.23
C ASN A 97 -14.31 -4.86 -57.75
N GLY A 98 -15.01 -3.82 -57.33
CA GLY A 98 -15.21 -3.49 -55.93
C GLY A 98 -16.15 -4.47 -55.25
N ARG A 99 -15.89 -4.76 -53.97
CA ARG A 99 -16.78 -5.57 -53.17
C ARG A 99 -16.97 -5.00 -51.77
N ALA A 100 -18.14 -5.25 -51.23
CA ALA A 100 -18.53 -4.90 -49.88
C ALA A 100 -19.14 -6.11 -49.19
N ASP A 101 -18.77 -6.35 -47.95
CA ASP A 101 -19.29 -7.49 -47.19
C ASP A 101 -19.36 -7.22 -45.68
N ILE A 102 -20.25 -7.98 -45.01
CA ILE A 102 -20.34 -8.06 -43.55
C ILE A 102 -20.13 -9.53 -43.18
N GLN A 103 -19.28 -9.80 -42.17
CA GLN A 103 -18.91 -11.15 -41.84
C GLN A 103 -18.78 -11.32 -40.33
N ILE A 104 -19.16 -12.48 -39.79
CA ILE A 104 -18.83 -12.89 -38.43
C ILE A 104 -17.47 -13.58 -38.48
N ILE A 105 -16.59 -13.19 -37.58
CA ILE A 105 -15.22 -13.69 -37.45
C ILE A 105 -14.95 -14.20 -36.04
N ASN A 106 -14.02 -15.15 -35.92
CA ASN A 106 -13.43 -15.49 -34.63
C ASN A 106 -12.13 -14.68 -34.38
N GLN A 107 -11.58 -14.81 -33.19
CA GLN A 107 -10.41 -14.05 -32.75
C GLN A 107 -9.17 -14.26 -33.67
N ASN A 108 -9.06 -15.42 -34.29
CA ASN A 108 -7.90 -15.77 -35.14
C ASN A 108 -8.11 -15.51 -36.63
N TRP A 109 -9.25 -14.95 -37.04
CA TRP A 109 -9.64 -14.73 -38.44
C TRP A 109 -9.69 -15.99 -39.31
N LYS A 110 -9.52 -17.18 -38.71
CA LYS A 110 -9.35 -18.47 -39.47
C LYS A 110 -10.66 -19.14 -39.82
N SER A 111 -11.74 -18.74 -39.18
CA SER A 111 -13.07 -19.29 -39.43
C SER A 111 -14.07 -18.18 -39.54
N SER A 112 -14.87 -18.23 -40.56
CA SER A 112 -15.96 -17.31 -40.78
C SER A 112 -17.21 -18.06 -41.12
N SER A 113 -18.29 -17.70 -40.50
CA SER A 113 -19.61 -18.17 -40.92
C SER A 113 -20.18 -17.14 -41.85
N GLY A 114 -20.45 -17.57 -43.05
CA GLY A 114 -21.19 -16.84 -44.06
C GLY A 114 -21.09 -15.29 -44.07
N PHE A 115 -20.58 -14.76 -45.11
CA PHE A 115 -20.58 -13.31 -45.28
C PHE A 115 -21.80 -12.87 -46.07
N ILE A 116 -22.34 -11.71 -45.76
CA ILE A 116 -23.33 -11.06 -46.61
C ILE A 116 -22.56 -10.22 -47.61
N LYS A 117 -22.62 -10.62 -48.88
CA LYS A 117 -22.11 -9.78 -49.97
C LYS A 117 -23.16 -8.71 -50.28
N ILE A 118 -22.76 -7.45 -50.22
CA ILE A 118 -23.61 -6.32 -50.43
C ILE A 118 -23.60 -5.99 -51.94
N LYS A 119 -24.78 -5.91 -52.52
CA LYS A 119 -24.95 -5.48 -53.92
C LYS A 119 -25.10 -3.97 -53.98
N PRO A 120 -24.66 -3.31 -55.08
CA PRO A 120 -24.84 -1.88 -55.26
C PRO A 120 -26.33 -1.48 -55.19
N THR A 121 -26.59 -0.37 -54.49
CA THR A 121 -27.91 0.24 -54.38
C THR A 121 -27.80 1.74 -54.10
N GLU A 122 -28.60 2.54 -54.71
CA GLU A 122 -28.63 3.98 -54.43
C GLU A 122 -29.44 4.35 -53.21
N ASN A 123 -30.36 3.50 -52.81
CA ASN A 123 -31.23 3.70 -51.65
C ASN A 123 -30.85 2.77 -50.50
N TRP A 124 -31.19 3.18 -49.25
CA TRP A 124 -31.10 2.33 -48.12
C TRP A 124 -31.99 1.10 -48.26
N GLN A 125 -31.36 -0.06 -48.04
CA GLN A 125 -32.04 -1.35 -48.03
C GLN A 125 -31.68 -2.17 -46.79
N THR A 126 -32.62 -2.98 -46.36
CA THR A 126 -32.35 -4.00 -45.33
C THR A 126 -31.98 -5.32 -46.00
N ILE A 127 -30.79 -5.80 -45.73
CA ILE A 127 -30.29 -7.11 -46.20
C ILE A 127 -30.31 -8.07 -45.05
N SER A 128 -30.59 -9.35 -45.31
CA SER A 128 -30.65 -10.38 -44.30
C SER A 128 -30.10 -11.69 -44.84
N ARG A 129 -29.44 -12.45 -43.95
CA ARG A 129 -28.92 -13.78 -44.23
C ARG A 129 -29.01 -14.67 -43.02
N GLU A 130 -29.45 -15.90 -43.22
CA GLU A 130 -29.34 -16.95 -42.22
C GLU A 130 -27.97 -17.62 -42.30
N LEU A 131 -27.40 -17.94 -41.13
CA LEU A 131 -26.08 -18.55 -40.99
C LEU A 131 -26.08 -19.49 -39.79
N TYR A 132 -25.11 -20.38 -39.76
CA TYR A 132 -24.87 -21.28 -38.62
C TYR A 132 -23.67 -20.83 -37.81
N GLY A 133 -23.73 -20.99 -36.46
CA GLY A 133 -22.59 -20.77 -35.59
C GLY A 133 -21.49 -21.79 -35.93
N PHE A 134 -20.24 -21.38 -35.78
CA PHE A 134 -19.06 -22.21 -36.00
C PHE A 134 -18.19 -22.25 -34.74
N ALA A 135 -17.32 -23.25 -34.64
CA ALA A 135 -16.47 -23.40 -33.45
C ALA A 135 -15.36 -22.32 -33.41
N SER A 136 -15.11 -21.80 -32.23
CA SER A 136 -13.97 -20.94 -31.87
C SER A 136 -13.30 -21.48 -30.61
N SER A 137 -11.99 -21.39 -30.55
CA SER A 137 -11.21 -21.91 -29.42
C SER A 137 -11.57 -21.30 -28.05
N ASP A 138 -12.06 -20.10 -28.05
CA ASP A 138 -12.43 -19.31 -26.86
C ASP A 138 -13.94 -18.98 -26.79
N ASN A 139 -14.72 -19.49 -27.73
CA ASN A 139 -16.17 -19.21 -27.86
C ASN A 139 -16.51 -17.71 -27.97
N THR A 140 -15.57 -16.89 -28.49
CA THR A 140 -15.78 -15.47 -28.70
C THR A 140 -15.74 -15.12 -30.18
N TYR A 141 -16.59 -14.18 -30.58
CA TYR A 141 -16.79 -13.80 -31.97
C TYR A 141 -16.88 -12.28 -32.11
N GLY A 142 -16.62 -11.81 -33.31
CA GLY A 142 -16.77 -10.41 -33.69
C GLY A 142 -17.44 -10.28 -35.04
N VAL A 143 -17.69 -9.07 -35.44
CA VAL A 143 -18.22 -8.72 -36.76
C VAL A 143 -17.27 -7.78 -37.47
N VAL A 144 -17.09 -7.96 -38.75
CA VAL A 144 -16.32 -7.08 -39.62
C VAL A 144 -17.18 -6.60 -40.78
N VAL A 145 -17.10 -5.32 -41.07
CA VAL A 145 -17.65 -4.67 -42.26
C VAL A 145 -16.47 -4.24 -43.13
N ARG A 146 -16.48 -4.57 -44.42
CA ARG A 146 -15.37 -4.28 -45.33
C ARG A 146 -15.86 -3.70 -46.66
N ALA A 147 -15.08 -2.75 -47.16
CA ALA A 147 -15.13 -2.25 -48.50
C ALA A 147 -13.78 -2.42 -49.16
N LYS A 148 -13.62 -3.36 -50.11
CA LYS A 148 -12.34 -3.69 -50.77
C LYS A 148 -12.34 -3.27 -52.21
N ALA A 149 -11.29 -2.56 -52.64
CA ALA A 149 -11.14 -2.06 -54.02
C ALA A 149 -12.38 -1.29 -54.51
N LEU A 150 -13.12 -0.61 -53.64
CA LEU A 150 -14.37 0.05 -53.90
C LEU A 150 -14.13 1.48 -54.44
N GLN A 151 -14.54 1.75 -55.67
CA GLN A 151 -14.70 3.12 -56.16
C GLN A 151 -16.12 3.59 -55.84
N GLY A 152 -16.32 4.08 -54.63
CA GLY A 152 -17.60 4.47 -54.11
C GLY A 152 -17.65 4.49 -52.61
N LYS A 153 -18.82 4.31 -52.04
CA LYS A 153 -19.06 4.42 -50.60
C LYS A 153 -20.00 3.33 -50.12
N LEU A 154 -19.59 2.58 -49.13
CA LEU A 154 -20.48 1.69 -48.37
C LEU A 154 -20.92 2.43 -47.11
N GLU A 155 -22.21 2.49 -46.90
CA GLU A 155 -22.79 3.01 -45.68
C GLU A 155 -23.58 1.89 -45.00
N VAL A 156 -23.32 1.70 -43.71
CA VAL A 156 -23.95 0.64 -42.92
C VAL A 156 -24.53 1.27 -41.65
N GLY A 157 -25.83 1.21 -41.53
CA GLY A 157 -26.54 1.61 -40.32
C GLY A 157 -26.60 0.46 -39.30
N GLU A 158 -27.78 0.14 -38.83
CA GLU A 158 -27.95 -0.93 -37.85
C GLU A 158 -27.51 -2.30 -38.38
N ILE A 159 -26.77 -3.05 -37.53
CA ILE A 159 -26.43 -4.46 -37.76
C ILE A 159 -26.98 -5.27 -36.60
N THR A 160 -27.80 -6.29 -36.91
CA THR A 160 -28.36 -7.18 -35.89
C THR A 160 -27.97 -8.63 -36.13
N LEU A 161 -27.81 -9.38 -35.05
CA LEU A 161 -27.68 -10.83 -35.07
C LEU A 161 -28.68 -11.42 -34.09
N GLU A 162 -29.60 -12.24 -34.60
CA GLU A 162 -30.67 -12.88 -33.84
C GLU A 162 -30.50 -14.39 -33.87
N ALA A 163 -30.66 -15.07 -32.75
CA ALA A 163 -30.70 -16.53 -32.70
C ALA A 163 -32.09 -17.05 -33.06
N LEU A 164 -32.13 -18.01 -33.99
CA LEU A 164 -33.38 -18.59 -34.49
C LEU A 164 -33.78 -19.89 -33.80
N THR A 165 -32.83 -20.64 -33.26
CA THR A 165 -33.06 -21.92 -32.58
C THR A 165 -33.02 -21.79 -31.06
N GLY A 166 -33.72 -22.70 -30.34
CA GLY A 166 -33.83 -22.66 -28.88
C GLY A 166 -32.50 -22.65 -28.14
N GLU A 167 -31.53 -23.49 -28.55
CA GLU A 167 -30.20 -23.54 -27.96
C GLU A 167 -29.41 -22.24 -28.21
N GLY A 168 -29.50 -21.69 -29.42
CA GLY A 168 -28.94 -20.39 -29.74
C GLY A 168 -29.57 -19.28 -28.90
N LYS A 169 -30.89 -19.26 -28.76
CA LYS A 169 -31.65 -18.26 -27.98
C LYS A 169 -31.26 -18.31 -26.51
N ALA A 170 -31.06 -19.51 -25.94
CA ALA A 170 -30.72 -19.67 -24.53
C ALA A 170 -29.28 -19.29 -24.17
N ASN A 171 -28.34 -19.45 -25.12
CA ASN A 171 -26.91 -19.41 -24.78
C ASN A 171 -26.09 -18.38 -25.57
N SER A 172 -26.69 -17.73 -26.58
CA SER A 172 -26.01 -16.66 -27.33
C SER A 172 -26.27 -15.30 -26.70
N ARG A 173 -25.26 -14.45 -26.65
CA ARG A 173 -25.37 -13.13 -26.02
C ARG A 173 -24.26 -12.19 -26.46
N SER A 174 -24.49 -10.91 -26.31
CA SER A 174 -23.44 -9.90 -26.26
C SER A 174 -22.52 -10.20 -25.07
N LEU A 175 -21.21 -10.15 -25.31
CA LEU A 175 -20.20 -10.16 -24.25
C LEU A 175 -19.80 -8.74 -23.82
N LEU A 176 -20.19 -7.77 -24.63
CA LEU A 176 -19.96 -6.36 -24.42
C LEU A 176 -21.32 -5.71 -24.18
N SER A 177 -21.76 -5.65 -22.95
CA SER A 177 -22.82 -4.71 -22.57
C SER A 177 -22.26 -3.29 -22.66
N THR A 178 -23.05 -2.30 -23.00
CA THR A 178 -22.64 -0.89 -22.87
C THR A 178 -22.15 -0.65 -21.44
N PRO A 179 -20.96 -0.04 -21.21
CA PRO A 179 -20.58 0.37 -19.88
C PRO A 179 -21.69 1.21 -19.26
N GLY A 180 -22.20 0.79 -18.10
CA GLY A 180 -23.33 1.41 -17.44
C GLY A 180 -24.68 0.75 -17.71
N SER A 181 -24.77 -0.30 -18.52
CA SER A 181 -25.98 -1.12 -18.63
C SER A 181 -26.26 -1.98 -17.41
N CYS A 182 -25.26 -2.22 -16.60
CA CYS A 182 -25.40 -2.76 -15.26
C CYS A 182 -24.66 -1.87 -14.26
N GLU A 183 -25.09 -1.95 -13.00
CA GLU A 183 -24.45 -1.19 -11.94
C GLU A 183 -23.04 -1.70 -11.67
N SER A 184 -22.07 -0.77 -11.60
CA SER A 184 -20.69 -1.11 -11.32
C SER A 184 -20.52 -1.69 -9.91
N LEU A 185 -19.69 -2.71 -9.77
CA LEU A 185 -19.38 -3.31 -8.47
C LEU A 185 -18.38 -2.48 -7.66
N ASN A 186 -17.52 -1.69 -8.32
CA ASN A 186 -16.73 -0.69 -7.60
C ASN A 186 -17.58 0.56 -7.33
N THR A 187 -17.34 1.17 -6.19
CA THR A 187 -18.04 2.40 -5.78
C THR A 187 -17.31 3.64 -6.30
N ASN A 188 -18.04 4.71 -6.57
CA ASN A 188 -17.49 5.99 -7.01
C ASN A 188 -16.54 5.88 -8.23
N GLY A 189 -16.97 5.18 -9.25
CA GLY A 189 -16.22 5.10 -10.52
C GLY A 189 -16.19 6.43 -11.29
N GLN A 190 -17.10 7.35 -10.98
CA GLN A 190 -17.15 8.71 -11.55
C GLN A 190 -16.14 9.66 -10.91
N LEU A 191 -15.42 9.18 -9.89
CA LEU A 191 -14.38 9.93 -9.19
C LEU A 191 -14.89 11.20 -8.50
N ASP A 192 -16.08 11.14 -7.91
CA ASP A 192 -16.63 12.26 -7.15
C ASP A 192 -15.83 12.44 -5.85
N ALA A 193 -15.44 13.67 -5.62
CA ALA A 193 -14.72 14.07 -4.42
C ALA A 193 -15.59 15.02 -3.61
N ASP A 194 -16.39 14.50 -2.69
CA ASP A 194 -17.28 15.30 -1.85
C ASP A 194 -16.56 16.49 -1.19
N GLN A 195 -16.31 16.48 0.10
CA GLN A 195 -15.55 17.51 0.79
C GLN A 195 -14.03 17.22 0.80
N SER A 196 -13.60 16.07 0.30
CA SER A 196 -12.19 15.70 0.21
C SER A 196 -11.53 16.30 -1.04
N GLU A 197 -10.22 16.44 -1.00
CA GLU A 197 -9.41 16.88 -2.17
C GLU A 197 -9.16 15.75 -3.16
N PHE A 198 -9.67 14.55 -2.89
CA PHE A 198 -9.46 13.36 -3.67
C PHE A 198 -10.74 12.53 -3.74
N PRO A 199 -10.97 11.73 -4.80
CA PRO A 199 -12.18 10.92 -4.93
C PRO A 199 -12.42 10.00 -3.74
N SER A 200 -13.65 10.07 -3.20
CA SER A 200 -14.06 9.25 -2.06
C SER A 200 -13.93 7.77 -2.35
N PHE A 201 -13.54 6.98 -1.33
CA PHE A 201 -13.27 5.53 -1.39
C PHE A 201 -12.03 5.10 -2.16
N TRP A 202 -11.30 6.01 -2.81
CA TRP A 202 -10.08 5.70 -3.51
C TRP A 202 -8.84 6.06 -2.69
N ALA A 203 -7.87 5.16 -2.66
CA ALA A 203 -6.54 5.41 -2.12
C ALA A 203 -5.53 5.54 -3.26
N THR A 204 -4.56 6.44 -3.12
CA THR A 204 -3.58 6.69 -4.17
C THR A 204 -2.16 6.43 -3.73
N GLY A 205 -1.31 6.03 -4.68
CA GLY A 205 0.14 6.18 -4.58
C GLY A 205 0.58 7.57 -5.03
N GLY A 206 1.83 7.95 -4.72
CA GLY A 206 2.40 9.19 -5.22
C GLY A 206 2.37 9.28 -6.75
N GLY A 207 2.34 10.51 -7.28
CA GLY A 207 2.30 10.75 -8.73
C GLY A 207 0.91 10.61 -9.34
N VAL A 208 -0.15 10.71 -8.55
CA VAL A 208 -1.53 10.80 -9.03
C VAL A 208 -2.12 12.14 -8.62
N GLU A 209 -2.61 12.89 -9.61
CA GLU A 209 -3.25 14.19 -9.45
C GLU A 209 -4.75 14.07 -9.72
N PHE A 210 -5.58 14.73 -8.93
CA PHE A 210 -7.01 14.80 -9.16
C PHE A 210 -7.36 16.01 -10.03
N LEU A 211 -8.05 15.77 -11.12
CA LEU A 211 -8.49 16.76 -12.09
C LEU A 211 -9.99 16.97 -12.00
N ARG A 212 -10.44 18.01 -11.29
CA ARG A 212 -11.86 18.39 -11.25
C ARG A 212 -12.29 18.90 -12.62
N GLY A 213 -13.36 18.31 -13.15
CA GLY A 213 -13.85 18.66 -14.47
C GLY A 213 -12.88 18.36 -15.62
N GLY A 214 -11.77 17.67 -15.35
CA GLY A 214 -10.75 17.35 -16.35
C GLY A 214 -11.00 16.09 -17.16
N GLY A 215 -12.11 15.40 -16.90
CA GLY A 215 -12.53 14.18 -17.58
C GLY A 215 -13.43 14.45 -18.81
N PRO A 216 -13.93 13.37 -19.43
CA PRO A 216 -14.90 13.51 -20.53
C PRO A 216 -16.18 14.19 -20.04
N ASP A 217 -16.78 15.02 -20.89
CA ASP A 217 -18.02 15.75 -20.61
C ASP A 217 -17.99 16.61 -19.33
N GLY A 218 -16.80 17.12 -18.94
CA GLY A 218 -16.64 17.92 -17.75
C GLY A 218 -16.68 17.15 -16.44
N LYS A 219 -16.65 15.81 -16.48
CA LYS A 219 -16.57 14.94 -15.30
C LYS A 219 -15.18 14.97 -14.69
N ASN A 220 -15.00 14.32 -13.56
CA ASN A 220 -13.70 14.25 -12.90
C ASN A 220 -12.77 13.21 -13.52
N ALA A 221 -11.47 13.40 -13.34
CA ALA A 221 -10.43 12.50 -13.81
C ALA A 221 -9.26 12.41 -12.84
N LEU A 222 -8.42 11.41 -13.03
CA LEU A 222 -7.14 11.28 -12.34
C LEU A 222 -6.01 11.24 -13.35
N ARG A 223 -4.98 12.05 -13.15
CA ARG A 223 -3.74 12.05 -13.94
C ARG A 223 -2.66 11.23 -13.24
N PHE A 224 -2.06 10.31 -13.97
CA PHE A 224 -0.90 9.57 -13.53
C PHE A 224 0.37 10.21 -14.09
N ASP A 225 1.25 10.68 -13.20
CA ASP A 225 2.60 11.05 -13.56
C ASP A 225 3.44 9.77 -13.75
N THR A 226 3.78 9.50 -14.99
CA THR A 226 4.51 8.28 -15.37
C THR A 226 5.98 8.30 -15.01
N LYS A 227 6.51 9.43 -14.52
CA LYS A 227 7.89 9.53 -13.98
C LYS A 227 8.00 8.89 -12.59
N VAL A 228 6.87 8.70 -11.90
CA VAL A 228 6.83 8.14 -10.55
C VAL A 228 6.59 6.64 -10.60
N LYS A 229 7.55 5.86 -10.15
CA LYS A 229 7.54 4.38 -10.18
C LYS A 229 6.36 3.72 -9.46
N SER A 230 5.66 4.42 -8.60
CA SER A 230 4.61 3.86 -7.75
C SER A 230 3.25 4.56 -7.89
N ALA A 231 3.01 5.24 -9.02
CA ALA A 231 1.71 5.86 -9.28
C ALA A 231 0.62 4.80 -9.45
N PHE A 232 -0.34 4.78 -8.55
CA PHE A 232 -1.49 3.87 -8.60
C PHE A 232 -2.70 4.45 -7.87
N ILE A 233 -3.86 3.89 -8.18
CA ILE A 233 -5.07 4.04 -7.36
C ILE A 233 -5.63 2.67 -7.03
N ARG A 234 -6.34 2.58 -5.91
CA ARG A 234 -6.97 1.32 -5.48
C ARG A 234 -8.19 1.54 -4.60
N GLN A 235 -9.08 0.55 -4.60
CA GLN A 235 -10.09 0.31 -3.58
C GLN A 235 -9.81 -1.05 -2.95
N ASP A 236 -9.55 -1.07 -1.65
CA ASP A 236 -9.31 -2.31 -0.91
C ASP A 236 -10.64 -2.89 -0.44
N ARG A 237 -10.81 -4.20 -0.54
CA ARG A 237 -11.97 -4.95 -0.04
C ARG A 237 -13.31 -4.30 -0.36
N SER A 238 -13.45 -3.84 -1.59
CA SER A 238 -14.58 -3.03 -2.02
C SER A 238 -15.75 -3.82 -2.58
N MET A 239 -15.54 -5.10 -2.92
CA MET A 239 -16.57 -5.89 -3.58
C MET A 239 -16.45 -7.39 -3.30
N ILE A 240 -17.56 -8.09 -3.31
CA ILE A 240 -17.62 -9.55 -3.33
C ILE A 240 -17.77 -10.01 -4.76
N LEU A 241 -16.84 -10.84 -5.21
CA LEU A 241 -16.79 -11.40 -6.56
C LEU A 241 -16.80 -12.93 -6.51
N ASN A 242 -17.33 -13.56 -7.55
CA ASN A 242 -17.32 -15.00 -7.70
C ASN A 242 -15.95 -15.47 -8.23
N ALA A 243 -15.22 -16.23 -7.43
CA ALA A 243 -13.89 -16.73 -7.78
C ALA A 243 -13.90 -17.52 -9.10
N GLY A 244 -12.92 -17.27 -9.94
CA GLY A 244 -12.77 -17.91 -11.24
C GLY A 244 -13.75 -17.42 -12.31
N LYS A 245 -14.68 -16.50 -11.99
CA LYS A 245 -15.57 -15.87 -12.97
C LYS A 245 -14.95 -14.62 -13.58
N ARG A 246 -15.46 -14.22 -14.74
CA ARG A 246 -14.92 -13.13 -15.54
C ARG A 246 -15.68 -11.84 -15.30
N TYR A 247 -14.94 -10.77 -15.14
CA TYR A 247 -15.45 -9.42 -14.97
C TYR A 247 -14.81 -8.51 -16.00
N ARG A 248 -15.56 -7.53 -16.44
CA ARG A 248 -15.04 -6.42 -17.24
C ARG A 248 -14.51 -5.36 -16.27
N VAL A 249 -13.31 -4.87 -16.53
CA VAL A 249 -12.82 -3.63 -15.97
C VAL A 249 -12.68 -2.63 -17.10
N SER A 250 -13.43 -1.55 -17.06
CA SER A 250 -13.43 -0.52 -18.10
C SER A 250 -13.19 0.86 -17.53
N MET A 251 -12.63 1.75 -18.32
CA MET A 251 -12.46 3.16 -18.00
C MET A 251 -12.24 3.99 -19.26
N MET A 252 -12.47 5.29 -19.15
CA MET A 252 -12.04 6.27 -20.13
C MET A 252 -10.58 6.62 -19.89
N VAL A 253 -9.78 6.69 -20.94
CA VAL A 253 -8.37 7.12 -20.88
C VAL A 253 -8.08 8.21 -21.90
N LYS A 254 -7.22 9.15 -21.51
CA LYS A 254 -6.58 10.13 -22.38
C LYS A 254 -5.09 10.04 -22.17
N ALA A 255 -4.31 9.95 -23.22
CA ALA A 255 -2.87 9.78 -23.13
C ALA A 255 -2.12 10.78 -23.98
N VAL A 256 -1.02 11.32 -23.43
CA VAL A 256 -0.13 12.24 -24.11
C VAL A 256 1.30 11.77 -23.96
N ASN A 257 1.93 11.42 -25.09
CA ASN A 257 3.31 10.92 -25.15
C ASN A 257 3.59 9.75 -24.21
N PHE A 258 2.56 8.94 -23.94
CA PHE A 258 2.63 7.79 -23.04
C PHE A 258 3.37 6.62 -23.69
N LYS A 259 4.66 6.50 -23.41
CA LYS A 259 5.54 5.53 -24.09
C LYS A 259 5.34 4.09 -23.62
N ALA A 260 4.97 3.86 -22.38
CA ALA A 260 4.74 2.49 -21.87
C ALA A 260 3.61 1.77 -22.60
N ARG A 261 2.61 2.48 -23.10
CA ARG A 261 1.42 1.95 -23.79
C ARG A 261 0.67 0.87 -22.99
N ARG A 262 0.92 0.78 -21.70
CA ARG A 262 0.44 -0.31 -20.86
C ARG A 262 0.02 0.21 -19.50
N MET A 263 -1.17 -0.20 -19.07
CA MET A 263 -1.63 -0.10 -17.69
C MET A 263 -1.94 -1.50 -17.17
N SER A 264 -1.59 -1.76 -15.95
CA SER A 264 -1.96 -2.99 -15.27
C SER A 264 -3.16 -2.77 -14.36
N TYR A 265 -4.09 -3.72 -14.45
CA TYR A 265 -5.21 -3.87 -13.53
C TYR A 265 -4.98 -5.10 -12.70
N THR A 266 -5.29 -4.97 -11.43
CA THR A 266 -5.26 -6.09 -10.54
C THR A 266 -6.57 -6.11 -9.77
N ILE A 267 -7.35 -7.18 -9.92
CA ILE A 267 -8.32 -7.55 -8.91
C ILE A 267 -7.58 -8.42 -7.91
N PHE A 268 -7.46 -7.96 -6.69
CA PHE A 268 -6.67 -8.63 -5.66
C PHE A 268 -7.56 -9.12 -4.51
N ALA A 269 -7.12 -10.22 -3.90
CA ALA A 269 -7.72 -10.80 -2.69
C ALA A 269 -6.93 -10.35 -1.44
N ASP A 270 -6.65 -11.28 -0.56
CA ASP A 270 -5.98 -11.05 0.74
C ASP A 270 -4.53 -10.53 0.65
N SER A 271 -3.92 -10.66 -0.50
CA SER A 271 -2.56 -10.17 -0.76
C SER A 271 -2.51 -9.61 -2.18
N TRP A 272 -1.58 -8.73 -2.42
CA TRP A 272 -1.30 -8.19 -3.74
C TRP A 272 -1.07 -9.35 -4.72
N GLY A 273 -2.17 -9.82 -5.31
CA GLY A 273 -2.16 -10.96 -6.21
C GLY A 273 -1.51 -10.62 -7.56
N LYS A 274 -1.41 -11.64 -8.38
CA LYS A 274 -0.94 -11.52 -9.76
C LYS A 274 -1.76 -10.47 -10.51
N GLU A 275 -1.10 -9.71 -11.37
CA GLU A 275 -1.79 -8.83 -12.31
C GLU A 275 -2.84 -9.63 -13.07
N CYS A 276 -4.11 -9.27 -12.92
CA CYS A 276 -5.22 -9.99 -13.51
C CYS A 276 -5.53 -9.55 -14.94
N GLY A 277 -5.01 -8.41 -15.37
CA GLY A 277 -5.23 -7.88 -16.71
C GLY A 277 -4.27 -6.73 -17.04
N VAL A 278 -4.04 -6.58 -18.33
CA VAL A 278 -3.24 -5.48 -18.88
C VAL A 278 -4.05 -4.83 -19.98
N VAL A 279 -4.17 -3.51 -19.89
CA VAL A 279 -4.77 -2.71 -20.94
C VAL A 279 -3.67 -2.05 -21.75
N ARG A 280 -3.76 -2.17 -23.06
CA ARG A 280 -2.92 -1.41 -23.99
C ARG A 280 -3.58 -0.07 -24.24
N VAL A 281 -2.82 0.99 -24.06
CA VAL A 281 -3.24 2.37 -24.30
C VAL A 281 -2.42 2.94 -25.44
N PRO A 282 -3.03 3.61 -26.44
CA PRO A 282 -2.28 4.36 -27.44
C PRO A 282 -1.34 5.38 -26.78
N SER A 283 -0.18 5.64 -27.37
CA SER A 283 0.76 6.63 -26.80
C SER A 283 0.21 8.05 -26.79
N ASN A 284 -0.68 8.33 -27.76
CA ASN A 284 -1.46 9.56 -27.82
C ASN A 284 -2.89 9.17 -28.19
N CYS A 285 -3.84 9.53 -27.35
CA CYS A 285 -5.27 9.41 -27.63
C CYS A 285 -6.02 10.48 -26.85
N ASP A 286 -7.08 10.96 -27.42
CA ASP A 286 -8.11 11.67 -26.67
C ASP A 286 -8.99 10.67 -25.92
N TRP A 287 -9.92 11.13 -25.11
CA TRP A 287 -10.75 10.29 -24.27
C TRP A 287 -11.30 9.08 -25.05
N THR A 288 -10.82 7.92 -24.69
CA THR A 288 -11.11 6.65 -25.37
C THR A 288 -11.45 5.60 -24.34
N LEU A 289 -12.52 4.82 -24.56
CA LEU A 289 -12.83 3.68 -23.72
C LEU A 289 -11.79 2.59 -23.90
N VAL A 290 -11.25 2.10 -22.80
CA VAL A 290 -10.42 0.89 -22.75
C VAL A 290 -11.02 -0.09 -21.78
N GLU A 291 -10.85 -1.37 -22.06
CA GLU A 291 -11.39 -2.43 -21.22
C GLU A 291 -10.47 -3.65 -21.18
N ALA A 292 -10.54 -4.39 -20.10
CA ALA A 292 -9.91 -5.68 -19.95
C ALA A 292 -10.88 -6.66 -19.29
N ILE A 293 -10.78 -7.92 -19.68
CA ILE A 293 -11.47 -9.01 -18.99
C ILE A 293 -10.51 -9.61 -17.97
N VAL A 294 -10.96 -9.66 -16.73
CA VAL A 294 -10.18 -10.17 -15.60
C VAL A 294 -10.91 -11.35 -14.96
N ILE A 295 -10.14 -12.29 -14.42
CA ILE A 295 -10.67 -13.42 -13.68
C ILE A 295 -10.55 -13.09 -12.18
N ALA A 296 -11.69 -13.12 -11.47
CA ALA A 296 -11.71 -12.85 -10.04
C ALA A 296 -10.89 -13.90 -9.27
N PRO A 297 -10.00 -13.47 -8.37
CA PRO A 297 -9.23 -14.37 -7.54
C PRO A 297 -10.10 -15.01 -6.45
N LYS A 298 -9.65 -16.12 -5.89
CA LYS A 298 -10.29 -16.71 -4.70
C LYS A 298 -9.93 -15.87 -3.48
N CYS A 299 -10.93 -15.29 -2.83
CA CYS A 299 -10.80 -14.62 -1.54
C CYS A 299 -11.17 -15.57 -0.39
N LYS A 300 -10.66 -15.29 0.80
CA LYS A 300 -11.22 -15.88 2.03
C LYS A 300 -12.63 -15.37 2.22
N ALA A 301 -13.48 -16.21 2.81
CA ALA A 301 -14.85 -15.83 3.11
C ALA A 301 -14.88 -14.49 3.88
N ASN A 302 -15.74 -13.58 3.48
CA ASN A 302 -15.97 -12.25 4.05
C ASN A 302 -14.83 -11.22 3.89
N TYR A 303 -13.78 -11.52 3.12
CA TYR A 303 -12.66 -10.60 2.97
C TYR A 303 -12.82 -9.60 1.82
N GLY A 304 -13.62 -9.91 0.83
CA GLY A 304 -13.84 -9.08 -0.34
C GLY A 304 -12.62 -8.94 -1.26
N SER A 305 -12.88 -8.60 -2.51
CA SER A 305 -11.87 -8.25 -3.50
C SER A 305 -11.67 -6.75 -3.55
N GLY A 306 -10.43 -6.33 -3.83
CA GLY A 306 -10.11 -4.96 -4.18
C GLY A 306 -9.76 -4.81 -5.66
N VAL A 307 -9.72 -3.60 -6.15
CA VAL A 307 -9.25 -3.25 -7.49
C VAL A 307 -8.15 -2.20 -7.40
N ALA A 308 -7.08 -2.40 -8.16
CA ALA A 308 -5.99 -1.44 -8.28
C ALA A 308 -5.62 -1.21 -9.74
N MET A 309 -5.21 0.01 -10.05
CA MET A 309 -4.72 0.42 -11.36
C MET A 309 -3.36 1.08 -11.22
N ARG A 310 -2.44 0.73 -12.11
CA ARG A 310 -1.08 1.27 -12.13
C ARG A 310 -0.67 1.65 -13.54
N ALA A 311 0.00 2.80 -13.67
CA ALA A 311 0.74 3.11 -14.88
C ALA A 311 2.13 2.46 -14.81
N ASP A 312 2.63 1.98 -15.95
CA ASP A 312 3.94 1.31 -16.01
C ASP A 312 5.09 2.31 -15.80
N ALA A 313 6.05 1.94 -14.95
CA ALA A 313 7.05 2.84 -14.37
C ALA A 313 8.18 3.31 -15.30
N LYS A 314 8.20 2.87 -16.54
CA LYS A 314 9.24 3.24 -17.53
C LYS A 314 8.70 4.18 -18.60
N SER A 315 7.59 4.84 -18.33
CA SER A 315 6.94 5.69 -19.31
C SER A 315 7.39 7.14 -19.25
N SER A 316 7.27 7.82 -20.35
CA SER A 316 7.26 9.28 -20.42
C SER A 316 5.87 9.73 -20.81
N GLY A 317 5.53 11.00 -20.53
CA GLY A 317 4.22 11.55 -20.76
C GLY A 317 3.29 11.33 -19.57
N TYR A 318 2.00 11.43 -19.79
CA TYR A 318 0.99 11.20 -18.77
C TYR A 318 -0.21 10.45 -19.34
N ILE A 319 -0.98 9.88 -18.45
CA ILE A 319 -2.28 9.27 -18.75
C ILE A 319 -3.32 9.78 -17.75
N ASP A 320 -4.44 10.25 -18.26
CA ASP A 320 -5.62 10.60 -17.48
C ASP A 320 -6.63 9.47 -17.58
N ILE A 321 -7.30 9.18 -16.49
CA ILE A 321 -8.33 8.15 -16.40
C ILE A 321 -9.62 8.69 -15.78
N ALA A 322 -10.75 8.20 -16.22
CA ALA A 322 -12.08 8.56 -15.72
C ALA A 322 -13.06 7.40 -15.90
N ASP A 323 -14.21 7.47 -15.28
CA ASP A 323 -15.34 6.52 -15.40
C ASP A 323 -14.91 5.06 -15.27
N LEU A 324 -14.44 4.72 -14.08
CA LEU A 324 -13.93 3.38 -13.75
C LEU A 324 -15.06 2.45 -13.36
N ARG A 325 -15.10 1.27 -14.00
CA ARG A 325 -16.15 0.27 -13.77
C ARG A 325 -15.59 -1.12 -13.66
N VAL A 326 -16.16 -1.88 -12.73
CA VAL A 326 -16.01 -3.33 -12.62
C VAL A 326 -17.39 -3.95 -12.77
N GLU A 327 -17.63 -4.66 -13.84
CA GLU A 327 -18.93 -5.19 -14.21
C GLU A 327 -18.86 -6.70 -14.44
N PRO A 328 -19.84 -7.49 -13.99
CA PRO A 328 -19.89 -8.91 -14.30
C PRO A 328 -20.14 -9.11 -15.81
N LEU A 329 -19.41 -10.06 -16.41
CA LEU A 329 -19.56 -10.36 -17.84
C LEU A 329 -20.76 -11.26 -18.16
N ASP A 330 -21.19 -12.03 -17.18
CA ASP A 330 -22.26 -13.03 -17.36
C ASP A 330 -23.04 -13.25 -16.06
N GLU A 331 -24.16 -13.92 -16.17
CA GLU A 331 -25.02 -14.21 -15.03
C GLU A 331 -24.32 -14.97 -13.92
N ALA A 332 -23.42 -15.90 -14.26
CA ALA A 332 -22.63 -16.64 -13.27
C ALA A 332 -21.63 -15.76 -12.53
N ALA A 333 -21.15 -14.68 -13.16
CA ALA A 333 -20.34 -13.66 -12.50
C ALA A 333 -21.22 -12.69 -11.68
N ALA A 334 -22.43 -12.39 -12.13
CA ALA A 334 -23.35 -11.47 -11.47
C ALA A 334 -24.01 -12.05 -10.22
N LYS A 335 -24.33 -13.35 -10.23
CA LYS A 335 -25.07 -14.01 -9.14
C LYS A 335 -24.35 -13.93 -7.81
N GLY A 336 -24.85 -13.09 -6.89
CA GLY A 336 -24.27 -12.88 -5.56
C GLY A 336 -23.00 -12.03 -5.53
N ALA A 337 -22.62 -11.38 -6.64
CA ALA A 337 -21.59 -10.34 -6.65
C ALA A 337 -22.22 -9.00 -6.25
N TYR A 338 -21.55 -8.25 -5.37
CA TYR A 338 -22.02 -6.95 -4.90
C TYR A 338 -20.89 -6.06 -4.39
N SER A 339 -21.15 -4.75 -4.36
CA SER A 339 -20.26 -3.78 -3.73
C SER A 339 -20.40 -3.84 -2.19
N LEU A 340 -19.29 -3.96 -1.48
CA LEU A 340 -19.24 -3.86 -0.02
C LEU A 340 -19.35 -2.41 0.47
N LEU A 341 -19.07 -1.45 -0.40
CA LEU A 341 -19.08 -0.03 -0.08
C LEU A 341 -20.43 0.64 -0.32
N ARG A 342 -21.32 -0.06 -1.03
CA ARG A 342 -22.67 0.46 -1.29
C ARG A 342 -23.45 0.66 0.01
N GLY A 343 -24.06 1.84 0.16
CA GLY A 343 -24.82 2.21 1.35
C GLY A 343 -23.98 2.68 2.53
N LEU A 344 -22.65 2.72 2.40
CA LEU A 344 -21.76 3.37 3.37
C LEU A 344 -21.67 4.89 3.16
N GLU A 345 -22.15 5.40 2.06
CA GLU A 345 -22.18 6.82 1.68
C GLU A 345 -23.30 7.59 2.41
N LYS A 346 -23.36 7.45 3.73
CA LYS A 346 -24.34 8.21 4.52
C LYS A 346 -23.79 9.59 4.83
N SER A 347 -24.68 10.60 4.73
CA SER A 347 -24.34 11.97 5.18
C SER A 347 -23.94 11.95 6.65
N ARG A 348 -22.86 12.66 6.99
CA ARG A 348 -22.32 12.71 8.34
C ARG A 348 -21.52 13.97 8.63
N LEU A 349 -21.54 14.40 9.88
CA LEU A 349 -20.59 15.37 10.40
C LEU A 349 -19.36 14.61 10.93
N VAL A 350 -18.18 15.00 10.52
CA VAL A 350 -16.91 14.54 11.10
C VAL A 350 -16.25 15.71 11.83
N VAL A 351 -16.05 15.56 13.12
CA VAL A 351 -15.32 16.55 13.93
C VAL A 351 -13.83 16.41 13.66
N VAL A 352 -13.16 17.51 13.29
CA VAL A 352 -11.72 17.56 13.00
C VAL A 352 -10.98 18.48 13.99
N SER A 353 -11.48 18.55 15.20
CA SER A 353 -10.83 19.16 16.36
C SER A 353 -10.31 18.09 17.31
N LYS A 354 -9.20 18.36 17.98
CA LYS A 354 -8.71 17.53 19.10
C LYS A 354 -9.57 17.79 20.32
N LEU A 355 -10.53 16.93 20.57
CA LEU A 355 -11.60 17.13 21.56
C LEU A 355 -11.09 17.18 23.00
N ALA A 356 -9.96 16.56 23.31
CA ALA A 356 -9.34 16.61 24.63
C ALA A 356 -8.59 17.92 24.93
N GLU A 357 -8.51 18.87 23.98
CA GLU A 357 -7.66 20.06 24.12
C GLU A 357 -8.36 21.35 23.63
N ILE A 358 -9.66 21.53 23.90
CA ILE A 358 -10.40 22.74 23.51
C ILE A 358 -9.99 23.91 24.43
N PRO A 359 -9.43 25.00 23.90
CA PRO A 359 -8.94 26.09 24.75
C PRO A 359 -10.07 26.94 25.32
N VAL A 360 -10.02 27.23 26.63
CA VAL A 360 -11.07 27.98 27.34
C VAL A 360 -11.28 29.40 26.83
N ASN A 361 -10.24 30.05 26.29
CA ASN A 361 -10.33 31.42 25.78
C ASN A 361 -10.97 31.51 24.39
N LYS A 362 -11.07 30.42 23.66
CA LYS A 362 -11.69 30.33 22.33
C LYS A 362 -12.26 28.92 22.11
N PRO A 363 -13.35 28.55 22.79
CA PRO A 363 -13.94 27.22 22.67
C PRO A 363 -14.64 27.09 21.31
N VAL A 364 -13.97 26.40 20.39
CA VAL A 364 -14.48 26.15 19.03
C VAL A 364 -14.22 24.69 18.67
N ILE A 365 -15.25 24.02 18.15
CA ILE A 365 -15.13 22.71 17.50
C ILE A 365 -15.24 22.95 16.00
N THR A 366 -14.36 22.31 15.21
CA THR A 366 -14.39 22.34 13.75
C THR A 366 -14.90 21.01 13.23
N GLY A 367 -15.81 21.05 12.26
CA GLY A 367 -16.36 19.87 11.60
C GLY A 367 -16.39 20.01 10.08
N LEU A 368 -16.47 18.87 9.42
CA LEU A 368 -16.66 18.74 7.98
C LEU A 368 -17.95 17.94 7.74
N TRP A 369 -18.81 18.44 6.85
CA TRP A 369 -19.98 17.69 6.43
C TRP A 369 -19.68 16.88 5.16
N PHE A 370 -19.97 15.61 5.18
CA PHE A 370 -19.85 14.70 4.05
C PHE A 370 -21.23 14.19 3.64
N GLY A 371 -21.44 14.06 2.33
CA GLY A 371 -22.70 13.66 1.73
C GLY A 371 -23.64 14.83 1.39
N ASP A 372 -24.74 14.49 0.78
CA ASP A 372 -25.74 15.48 0.33
C ASP A 372 -26.48 16.10 1.52
N LEU A 373 -26.85 17.37 1.36
CA LEU A 373 -27.70 18.08 2.29
C LEU A 373 -29.10 18.18 1.67
N ALA A 374 -30.11 17.63 2.33
CA ALA A 374 -31.48 17.78 1.86
C ALA A 374 -31.88 19.27 1.83
N GLU A 375 -32.69 19.66 0.84
CA GLU A 375 -33.00 21.05 0.47
C GLU A 375 -33.46 21.92 1.64
N ASN A 376 -34.06 21.34 2.69
CA ASN A 376 -34.53 22.04 3.89
C ASN A 376 -33.86 21.57 5.19
N ALA A 377 -32.77 20.85 5.11
CA ALA A 377 -32.12 20.32 6.30
C ALA A 377 -31.44 21.43 7.10
N LYS A 378 -31.80 21.52 8.37
CA LYS A 378 -31.18 22.46 9.31
C LYS A 378 -30.10 21.75 10.10
N MET A 379 -28.88 22.27 10.02
CA MET A 379 -27.78 21.85 10.91
C MET A 379 -27.95 22.55 12.25
N GLN A 380 -28.00 21.81 13.32
CA GLN A 380 -28.14 22.34 14.68
C GLN A 380 -27.15 21.65 15.61
N TYR A 381 -26.68 22.42 16.59
CA TYR A 381 -25.81 21.91 17.67
C TYR A 381 -26.20 22.51 19.03
N ARG A 382 -25.77 21.82 20.07
CA ARG A 382 -25.86 22.31 21.44
C ARG A 382 -24.72 21.79 22.30
N VAL A 383 -24.49 22.39 23.45
CA VAL A 383 -23.52 21.98 24.46
C VAL A 383 -24.25 21.73 25.77
N ASP A 384 -23.93 20.64 26.47
CA ASP A 384 -24.41 20.28 27.81
C ASP A 384 -25.93 20.37 27.99
N ASN A 385 -26.71 19.88 27.06
CA ASN A 385 -28.18 19.99 27.04
C ASN A 385 -28.74 21.43 26.97
N GLY A 386 -27.91 22.41 26.61
CA GLY A 386 -28.39 23.78 26.36
C GLY A 386 -29.31 23.87 25.15
N SER A 387 -29.71 25.08 24.80
CA SER A 387 -30.57 25.35 23.66
C SER A 387 -29.91 25.00 22.32
N TRP A 388 -30.68 24.44 21.38
CA TRP A 388 -30.24 24.17 20.02
C TRP A 388 -29.92 25.46 19.27
N GLN A 389 -28.72 25.56 18.73
CA GLN A 389 -28.25 26.64 17.90
C GLN A 389 -28.23 26.20 16.45
N THR A 390 -28.70 27.01 15.51
CA THR A 390 -28.68 26.72 14.10
C THR A 390 -27.34 27.18 13.51
N VAL A 391 -26.71 26.30 12.76
CA VAL A 391 -25.51 26.64 11.97
C VAL A 391 -25.93 27.49 10.78
N PRO A 392 -25.35 28.66 10.55
CA PRO A 392 -25.61 29.44 9.36
C PRO A 392 -25.26 28.64 8.08
N ALA A 393 -26.07 28.80 7.04
CA ALA A 393 -25.73 28.24 5.73
C ALA A 393 -24.36 28.78 5.31
N GLY A 394 -23.46 27.86 4.93
CA GLY A 394 -22.08 28.25 4.64
C GLY A 394 -21.24 27.11 4.07
N ASN A 395 -19.95 27.26 4.18
CA ASN A 395 -19.00 26.31 3.62
C ASN A 395 -18.99 24.97 4.38
N LEU A 396 -19.53 23.93 3.79
CA LEU A 396 -19.56 22.57 4.37
C LEU A 396 -18.17 21.94 4.53
N LYS A 397 -17.16 22.50 3.89
CA LYS A 397 -15.76 22.05 4.01
C LYS A 397 -15.10 22.45 5.32
N LYS A 398 -15.65 23.42 6.02
CA LYS A 398 -15.15 23.84 7.32
C LYS A 398 -16.28 24.54 8.09
N ILE A 399 -16.87 23.84 9.02
CA ILE A 399 -17.91 24.35 9.90
C ILE A 399 -17.28 24.62 11.26
N GLU A 400 -17.35 25.89 11.73
CA GLU A 400 -16.86 26.26 13.04
C GLU A 400 -18.05 26.43 14.01
N PHE A 401 -18.10 25.57 15.01
CA PHE A 401 -19.09 25.60 16.07
C PHE A 401 -18.53 26.44 17.25
N LYS A 402 -19.06 27.65 17.43
CA LYS A 402 -18.67 28.53 18.55
C LYS A 402 -19.44 28.11 19.79
N LEU A 403 -18.76 27.59 20.79
CA LEU A 403 -19.41 26.94 21.94
C LEU A 403 -19.78 27.95 23.08
N GLY A 404 -19.44 29.22 22.93
CA GLY A 404 -19.66 30.23 23.96
C GLY A 404 -18.65 30.15 25.11
N LYS A 405 -19.01 30.71 26.29
CA LYS A 405 -18.18 30.60 27.49
C LYS A 405 -18.45 29.28 28.18
N LEU A 406 -17.42 28.48 28.39
CA LEU A 406 -17.50 27.21 29.08
C LEU A 406 -16.54 27.19 30.28
N ALA A 407 -16.86 26.40 31.30
CA ALA A 407 -15.96 26.12 32.42
C ALA A 407 -14.80 25.18 31.95
N LEU A 408 -13.75 25.08 32.76
CA LEU A 408 -12.72 24.05 32.56
C LEU A 408 -13.31 22.68 32.89
N GLY A 409 -12.93 21.69 32.12
CA GLY A 409 -13.30 20.30 32.33
C GLY A 409 -14.13 19.68 31.18
N LYS A 410 -14.86 18.62 31.52
CA LYS A 410 -15.58 17.79 30.54
C LYS A 410 -16.93 18.39 30.16
N HIS A 411 -17.24 18.36 28.90
CA HIS A 411 -18.48 18.83 28.28
C HIS A 411 -18.94 17.88 27.20
N VAL A 412 -20.20 18.04 26.75
CA VAL A 412 -20.79 17.24 25.66
C VAL A 412 -21.20 18.15 24.51
N PHE A 413 -20.71 17.93 23.34
CA PHE A 413 -21.14 18.53 22.08
C PHE A 413 -22.13 17.60 21.38
N GLU A 414 -23.32 18.10 21.08
CA GLU A 414 -24.35 17.35 20.36
C GLU A 414 -24.71 18.06 19.06
N PHE A 415 -24.80 17.35 17.99
CA PHE A 415 -25.14 17.83 16.64
C PHE A 415 -26.25 17.00 16.01
N ARG A 416 -27.15 17.66 15.25
CA ARG A 416 -28.17 17.01 14.43
C ARG A 416 -28.35 17.68 13.08
N CYS A 417 -28.65 16.88 12.04
CA CYS A 417 -29.00 17.34 10.69
C CYS A 417 -29.76 16.24 9.96
N GLY A 418 -31.04 16.44 9.67
CA GLY A 418 -31.91 15.38 9.15
C GLY A 418 -31.91 14.17 10.11
N ASP A 419 -31.65 12.99 9.57
CA ASP A 419 -31.60 11.75 10.37
C ASP A 419 -30.26 11.55 11.09
N PHE A 420 -29.27 12.37 10.81
CA PHE A 420 -27.97 12.28 11.48
C PHE A 420 -28.02 12.99 12.84
N THR A 421 -27.71 12.24 13.89
CA THR A 421 -27.53 12.78 15.25
C THR A 421 -26.34 12.09 15.89
N ARG A 422 -25.45 12.86 16.51
CA ARG A 422 -24.29 12.32 17.24
C ARG A 422 -23.87 13.24 18.38
N LYS A 423 -23.26 12.62 19.40
CA LYS A 423 -22.66 13.30 20.56
C LYS A 423 -21.17 13.01 20.60
N TRP A 424 -20.42 14.00 21.11
CA TRP A 424 -18.98 13.88 21.37
C TRP A 424 -18.68 14.46 22.72
N ASP A 425 -17.95 13.72 23.54
CA ASP A 425 -17.35 14.24 24.74
C ASP A 425 -16.13 15.08 24.37
N PHE A 426 -15.95 16.21 25.01
CA PHE A 426 -14.79 17.06 24.83
C PHE A 426 -14.34 17.68 26.15
N GLU A 427 -13.11 18.15 26.21
CA GLU A 427 -12.55 18.76 27.40
C GLU A 427 -12.05 20.18 27.12
N VAL A 428 -12.55 21.14 27.93
CA VAL A 428 -12.10 22.52 27.91
C VAL A 428 -10.89 22.65 28.82
N GLN A 429 -9.77 23.09 28.26
CA GLN A 429 -8.50 23.19 28.97
C GLN A 429 -8.02 24.63 29.13
N GLU A 430 -7.25 24.84 30.19
CA GLU A 430 -6.54 26.08 30.41
C GLU A 430 -5.56 26.39 29.28
N VAL A 431 -5.45 27.65 28.90
CA VAL A 431 -4.39 28.12 28.01
C VAL A 431 -3.11 28.26 28.81
N LEU A 432 -2.14 27.43 28.52
CA LEU A 432 -0.85 27.48 29.19
C LEU A 432 -0.12 28.78 28.84
N PRO A 433 0.61 29.39 29.82
CA PRO A 433 1.50 30.49 29.51
C PRO A 433 2.59 30.05 28.49
N PRO A 434 3.16 31.00 27.75
CA PRO A 434 4.24 30.69 26.82
C PRO A 434 5.41 30.02 27.53
N VAL A 435 5.84 28.85 27.03
CA VAL A 435 6.97 28.10 27.57
C VAL A 435 8.22 28.51 26.81
N LYS A 436 9.22 29.02 27.55
CA LYS A 436 10.55 29.24 26.96
C LYS A 436 11.16 27.92 26.53
N SER A 437 11.40 27.80 25.26
CA SER A 437 11.92 26.55 24.70
C SER A 437 12.72 26.79 23.43
N LYS A 438 13.65 25.87 23.15
CA LYS A 438 14.44 25.84 21.92
C LYS A 438 14.14 24.54 21.17
N ARG A 439 13.59 24.67 19.97
CA ARG A 439 13.43 23.51 19.07
C ARG A 439 14.80 23.10 18.56
N LEU A 440 15.16 21.84 18.75
CA LEU A 440 16.41 21.25 18.28
C LEU A 440 16.22 20.64 16.86
N ASN A 441 15.15 19.87 16.67
CA ASN A 441 14.71 19.34 15.38
C ASN A 441 13.18 19.11 15.41
N ASN A 442 12.61 18.39 14.45
CA ASN A 442 11.17 18.11 14.43
C ASN A 442 10.66 17.30 15.64
N LEU A 443 11.53 16.52 16.26
CA LEU A 443 11.19 15.55 17.30
C LEU A 443 11.45 16.07 18.72
N VAL A 444 12.43 16.94 18.89
CA VAL A 444 12.94 17.34 20.21
C VAL A 444 12.86 18.85 20.41
N CYS A 445 12.30 19.21 21.56
CA CYS A 445 12.29 20.61 22.01
C CYS A 445 12.89 20.69 23.43
N GLU A 446 13.92 21.50 23.59
CA GLU A 446 14.56 21.75 24.88
C GLU A 446 13.84 22.86 25.61
N LEU A 447 13.38 22.59 26.82
CA LEU A 447 12.73 23.53 27.68
C LEU A 447 13.76 24.30 28.52
N GLU A 448 13.34 25.38 29.15
CA GLU A 448 14.18 26.10 30.15
C GLU A 448 14.57 25.13 31.26
N PRO A 449 15.86 24.95 31.51
CA PRO A 449 16.33 24.01 32.53
C PRO A 449 16.08 24.53 33.96
N LEU A 450 15.94 23.64 34.91
CA LEU A 450 15.85 23.95 36.33
C LEU A 450 17.24 23.89 36.96
N THR A 451 17.54 24.83 37.84
CA THR A 451 18.71 24.75 38.72
C THR A 451 18.22 24.45 40.14
N LEU A 452 18.55 23.29 40.64
CA LEU A 452 18.06 22.76 41.91
C LEU A 452 19.24 22.38 42.83
N LYS A 453 19.02 22.58 44.12
CA LYS A 453 19.90 22.06 45.21
C LYS A 453 19.46 20.63 45.53
N ASP A 454 20.32 19.85 46.17
CA ASP A 454 19.98 18.54 46.68
C ASP A 454 18.81 18.62 47.66
N GLY A 455 17.81 17.76 47.50
CA GLY A 455 16.54 17.74 48.22
C GLY A 455 15.55 18.84 47.85
N ALA A 456 15.91 19.78 46.98
CA ALA A 456 15.02 20.86 46.57
C ALA A 456 14.01 20.45 45.50
N SER A 457 12.82 21.03 45.59
CA SER A 457 11.75 20.89 44.55
C SER A 457 11.75 22.08 43.60
N GLY A 458 11.41 21.82 42.37
CA GLY A 458 11.16 22.82 41.33
C GLY A 458 9.92 22.45 40.50
N GLU A 459 9.51 23.39 39.64
CA GLU A 459 8.35 23.21 38.80
C GLU A 459 8.67 23.63 37.38
N PHE A 460 8.17 22.88 36.39
CA PHE A 460 8.24 23.25 34.98
C PHE A 460 6.90 23.02 34.29
N ILE A 461 6.69 23.68 33.16
CA ILE A 461 5.49 23.49 32.34
C ILE A 461 5.79 22.55 31.19
N ASN A 462 5.10 21.41 31.16
CA ASN A 462 5.10 20.51 29.98
C ASN A 462 4.06 21.06 28.99
N PRO A 463 4.45 21.46 27.76
CA PRO A 463 3.53 22.09 26.83
C PRO A 463 2.49 21.11 26.26
N ARG A 464 2.74 19.81 26.34
CA ARG A 464 1.85 18.74 25.84
C ARG A 464 1.90 17.52 26.79
N VAL A 465 0.86 16.72 26.82
CA VAL A 465 0.94 15.38 27.40
C VAL A 465 1.94 14.54 26.60
N GLY A 466 2.83 13.82 27.29
CA GLY A 466 3.78 12.96 26.61
C GLY A 466 5.14 12.81 27.29
N TRP A 467 6.10 12.34 26.53
CA TRP A 467 7.42 12.01 27.00
C TRP A 467 8.32 13.21 27.18
N VAL A 468 8.99 13.25 28.33
CA VAL A 468 10.00 14.24 28.67
C VAL A 468 11.28 13.52 29.08
N TYR A 469 12.41 13.93 28.51
CA TYR A 469 13.73 13.41 28.81
C TYR A 469 14.48 14.38 29.71
N PHE A 470 15.13 13.84 30.74
CA PHE A 470 15.89 14.59 31.73
C PHE A 470 17.35 14.18 31.68
N ILE A 471 18.24 15.18 31.86
CA ILE A 471 19.67 14.95 32.10
C ILE A 471 20.00 15.64 33.41
N LEU A 472 20.39 14.84 34.39
CA LEU A 472 20.65 15.30 35.76
C LEU A 472 22.10 15.72 35.93
N PRO A 473 22.43 16.50 37.00
CA PRO A 473 23.81 16.98 37.24
C PRO A 473 24.85 15.89 37.46
N SER A 474 24.43 14.71 37.92
CA SER A 474 25.31 13.55 38.08
C SER A 474 24.60 12.25 37.71
N ALA A 475 25.35 11.22 37.38
CA ALA A 475 24.83 9.89 37.05
C ALA A 475 24.08 9.20 38.20
N ASP A 476 24.44 9.58 39.45
CA ASP A 476 23.82 9.02 40.66
C ASP A 476 22.65 9.85 41.20
N ALA A 477 22.45 11.05 40.69
CA ALA A 477 21.32 11.88 41.03
C ALA A 477 19.99 11.22 40.63
N THR A 478 18.93 11.51 41.39
CA THR A 478 17.57 11.03 41.13
C THR A 478 16.61 12.18 41.04
N LEU A 479 15.76 12.20 40.02
CA LEU A 479 14.65 13.15 39.90
C LEU A 479 13.34 12.42 40.21
N GLU A 480 12.64 12.86 41.25
CA GLU A 480 11.37 12.28 41.66
C GLU A 480 10.20 13.12 41.11
N PHE A 481 9.09 12.45 40.82
CA PHE A 481 7.86 13.02 40.30
C PHE A 481 6.66 12.65 41.18
N THR A 482 5.63 13.44 41.15
CA THR A 482 4.38 13.13 41.89
C THR A 482 3.61 11.95 41.26
N LYS A 483 3.68 11.80 39.95
CA LYS A 483 2.84 10.85 39.18
C LYS A 483 3.61 9.93 38.21
N ALA A 484 4.93 9.91 38.25
CA ALA A 484 5.76 9.06 37.40
C ALA A 484 6.87 8.40 38.20
N ASN A 485 7.44 7.31 37.67
CA ASN A 485 8.59 6.68 38.27
C ASN A 485 9.80 7.64 38.25
N PRO A 486 10.69 7.57 39.24
CA PRO A 486 11.88 8.43 39.30
C PRO A 486 12.81 8.18 38.10
N VAL A 487 13.56 9.21 37.73
CA VAL A 487 14.63 9.14 36.73
C VAL A 487 15.98 9.26 37.45
N ARG A 488 16.94 8.36 37.16
CA ARG A 488 18.30 8.38 37.70
C ARG A 488 19.30 8.77 36.62
N GLY A 489 20.15 9.75 36.89
CA GLY A 489 21.19 10.26 36.00
C GLY A 489 20.63 10.88 34.72
N ALA A 490 20.14 10.05 33.83
CA ALA A 490 19.42 10.48 32.62
C ALA A 490 18.33 9.47 32.24
N GLY A 491 17.21 9.96 31.74
CA GLY A 491 16.07 9.11 31.34
C GLY A 491 14.83 9.89 31.03
N HIS A 492 13.74 9.19 30.79
CA HIS A 492 12.47 9.75 30.36
C HIS A 492 11.34 9.42 31.34
N ALA A 493 10.34 10.30 31.38
CA ALA A 493 9.09 10.08 32.09
C ALA A 493 7.91 10.53 31.19
N TYR A 494 6.77 9.83 31.28
CA TYR A 494 5.51 10.24 30.66
C TYR A 494 4.76 11.17 31.61
N LEU A 495 4.55 12.43 31.21
CA LEU A 495 4.05 13.46 32.08
C LEU A 495 2.83 14.17 31.50
N PRO A 496 1.89 14.61 32.35
CA PRO A 496 0.75 15.38 31.92
C PRO A 496 1.15 16.76 31.37
N ARG A 497 0.28 17.33 30.56
CA ARG A 497 0.36 18.73 30.13
C ARG A 497 0.18 19.67 31.33
N GLY A 498 0.87 20.79 31.33
CA GLY A 498 0.79 21.82 32.39
C GLY A 498 1.94 21.72 33.38
N LYS A 499 1.69 22.20 34.60
CA LYS A 499 2.69 22.28 35.68
C LYS A 499 3.05 20.90 36.22
N ASN A 500 4.34 20.61 36.25
CA ASN A 500 4.90 19.39 36.82
C ASN A 500 5.92 19.71 37.88
N LYS A 501 5.69 19.23 39.11
CA LYS A 501 6.59 19.39 40.26
C LYS A 501 7.58 18.24 40.26
N VAL A 502 8.84 18.56 40.45
CA VAL A 502 9.97 17.60 40.54
C VAL A 502 10.84 17.88 41.73
N THR A 503 11.49 16.86 42.30
CA THR A 503 12.43 16.98 43.40
C THR A 503 13.75 16.31 43.04
N LEU A 504 14.84 17.05 43.09
CA LEU A 504 16.18 16.51 42.79
C LEU A 504 16.82 15.97 44.07
N LYS A 505 17.42 14.78 44.05
CA LYS A 505 18.13 14.14 45.16
C LYS A 505 19.50 13.61 44.72
N GLY A 506 20.46 13.68 45.63
CA GLY A 506 21.79 13.14 45.44
C GLY A 506 22.76 14.02 44.64
N ALA A 507 22.32 15.22 44.25
CA ALA A 507 23.22 16.22 43.63
C ALA A 507 22.56 17.60 43.62
N SER A 508 23.38 18.62 43.42
CA SER A 508 22.93 19.98 43.13
C SER A 508 23.39 20.38 41.73
N GLY A 509 22.58 21.13 41.00
CA GLY A 509 22.96 21.64 39.71
C GLY A 509 21.82 21.80 38.70
N LYS A 510 22.19 21.81 37.43
CA LYS A 510 21.28 22.04 36.31
C LYS A 510 20.63 20.74 35.85
N VAL A 511 19.30 20.71 35.81
CA VAL A 511 18.48 19.66 35.24
C VAL A 511 18.05 20.10 33.87
N MET A 512 18.57 19.43 32.81
CA MET A 512 18.14 19.69 31.44
C MET A 512 16.84 18.95 31.15
N ILE A 513 15.91 19.60 30.46
CA ILE A 513 14.57 19.10 30.21
C ILE A 513 14.29 19.15 28.71
N ARG A 514 13.90 18.03 28.12
CA ARG A 514 13.55 17.95 26.69
C ARG A 514 12.24 17.25 26.51
N THR A 515 11.29 17.84 25.79
CA THR A 515 10.17 17.07 25.26
C THR A 515 10.67 16.21 24.08
N ILE A 516 10.34 14.94 24.10
CA ILE A 516 10.73 13.97 23.09
C ILE A 516 9.51 13.25 22.51
N PRO A 517 9.60 12.60 21.35
CA PRO A 517 8.50 11.80 20.81
C PRO A 517 8.35 10.48 21.58
N GLU A 518 7.30 9.74 21.30
CA GLU A 518 7.28 8.32 21.54
C GLU A 518 8.38 7.66 20.72
N ILE A 519 9.28 6.90 21.37
CA ILE A 519 10.37 6.16 20.72
C ILE A 519 10.04 4.68 20.84
N TYR A 520 9.52 4.13 19.76
CA TYR A 520 8.88 2.84 19.76
C TYR A 520 9.72 1.75 19.10
N THR A 521 9.72 0.55 19.67
CA THR A 521 10.23 -0.65 19.01
C THR A 521 9.21 -1.77 19.04
N TYR A 522 9.01 -2.40 17.87
CA TYR A 522 8.24 -3.63 17.77
C TYR A 522 9.19 -4.83 17.89
N GLN A 523 8.83 -5.81 18.74
CA GLN A 523 9.64 -7.00 19.00
C GLN A 523 11.00 -6.66 19.62
N LEU A 524 10.97 -6.13 20.83
CA LEU A 524 12.15 -5.75 21.63
C LEU A 524 13.14 -6.91 21.81
N ALA A 525 12.64 -8.10 22.08
CA ALA A 525 13.44 -9.32 22.21
C ALA A 525 13.24 -10.26 21.02
N GLY A 526 14.22 -11.09 20.71
CA GLY A 526 14.14 -12.04 19.60
C GLY A 526 12.88 -12.89 19.64
N GLY A 527 12.11 -12.86 18.57
CA GLY A 527 10.86 -13.63 18.42
C GLY A 527 11.11 -15.06 17.99
N PRO A 528 10.09 -15.93 18.04
CA PRO A 528 10.20 -17.37 17.71
C PRO A 528 10.51 -17.65 16.23
N TYR A 529 10.54 -16.61 15.41
CA TYR A 529 10.66 -16.74 13.96
C TYR A 529 12.10 -16.88 13.47
N LEU A 530 13.11 -16.53 14.29
CA LEU A 530 14.51 -16.60 13.90
C LEU A 530 15.34 -17.34 14.94
N LYS A 531 15.60 -18.60 14.67
CA LYS A 531 16.68 -19.34 15.30
C LYS A 531 18.08 -18.97 14.75
N VAL A 532 18.17 -17.86 14.01
CA VAL A 532 19.18 -17.59 12.98
C VAL A 532 20.27 -16.66 13.44
N VAL A 533 19.93 -15.67 14.20
CA VAL A 533 20.88 -14.67 14.66
C VAL A 533 21.08 -14.89 16.14
N PRO A 534 22.30 -14.68 16.68
CA PRO A 534 22.44 -14.58 18.12
C PRO A 534 21.41 -13.57 18.58
N GLN A 535 20.37 -14.10 19.19
CA GLN A 535 19.18 -13.33 19.47
C GLN A 535 19.56 -12.21 20.41
N ASN A 536 18.96 -11.05 20.23
CA ASN A 536 19.11 -9.90 21.08
C ASN A 536 19.01 -10.35 22.54
N ASN A 537 20.15 -10.59 23.15
CA ASN A 537 20.19 -10.96 24.57
C ASN A 537 19.97 -9.72 25.44
N TYR A 538 19.63 -9.94 26.68
CA TYR A 538 19.35 -8.86 27.61
C TYR A 538 20.50 -7.84 27.73
N LYS A 539 21.77 -8.28 27.66
CA LYS A 539 22.93 -7.38 27.71
C LYS A 539 22.96 -6.38 26.55
N LEU A 540 22.64 -6.86 25.32
CA LEU A 540 22.54 -6.00 24.14
C LEU A 540 21.41 -5.00 24.29
N ILE A 541 20.23 -5.49 24.64
CA ILE A 541 19.02 -4.67 24.78
C ILE A 541 19.23 -3.62 25.87
N LYS A 542 19.71 -4.02 27.05
CA LYS A 542 19.97 -3.13 28.17
C LYS A 542 20.98 -2.02 27.84
N LYS A 543 22.00 -2.32 27.05
CA LYS A 543 23.07 -1.37 26.74
C LYS A 543 22.70 -0.43 25.57
N TYR A 544 22.04 -0.95 24.52
CA TYR A 544 21.95 -0.25 23.26
C TYR A 544 20.53 0.14 22.85
N LEU A 545 19.50 -0.40 23.46
CA LEU A 545 18.12 -0.12 23.06
C LEU A 545 17.26 0.43 24.20
N LEU A 546 17.19 -0.25 25.34
CA LEU A 546 16.36 0.18 26.47
C LEU A 546 16.58 1.63 26.95
N PRO A 547 17.81 2.16 26.97
CA PRO A 547 18.03 3.56 27.40
C PRO A 547 17.43 4.60 26.45
N TYR A 548 17.10 4.19 25.22
CA TYR A 548 16.72 5.08 24.14
C TYR A 548 15.32 4.85 23.60
N ILE A 549 14.55 3.89 24.14
CA ILE A 549 13.15 3.67 23.86
C ILE A 549 12.30 4.00 25.06
N ASN A 550 11.07 4.43 24.82
CA ASN A 550 10.10 4.67 25.88
C ASN A 550 8.78 3.91 25.67
N SER A 551 8.68 3.17 24.56
CA SER A 551 7.51 2.36 24.23
C SER A 551 7.89 1.14 23.40
N TYR A 552 7.22 0.01 23.63
CA TYR A 552 7.46 -1.22 22.86
C TYR A 552 6.23 -2.11 22.80
N ALA A 553 6.15 -2.94 21.76
CA ALA A 553 5.24 -4.08 21.72
C ALA A 553 6.06 -5.37 21.55
N GLN A 554 5.64 -6.43 22.26
CA GLN A 554 6.30 -7.71 22.20
C GLN A 554 5.27 -8.80 21.98
N PRO A 555 5.25 -9.46 20.81
CA PRO A 555 4.29 -10.52 20.49
C PRO A 555 4.68 -11.88 21.08
N GLY A 556 5.09 -11.93 22.32
CA GLY A 556 5.51 -13.16 22.98
C GLY A 556 6.67 -12.94 23.95
N LYS A 557 7.13 -14.02 24.56
CA LYS A 557 8.19 -13.93 25.59
C LYS A 557 9.60 -13.65 25.01
N GLY A 558 9.78 -13.87 23.72
CA GLY A 558 11.12 -13.83 23.13
C GLY A 558 12.06 -14.83 23.79
N ASN A 559 13.34 -14.47 23.82
CA ASN A 559 14.42 -15.27 24.46
C ASN A 559 14.85 -14.75 25.83
N LEU A 560 14.11 -13.78 26.38
CA LEU A 560 14.40 -13.24 27.70
C LEU A 560 13.77 -14.08 28.83
N THR A 561 14.45 -14.16 29.95
CA THR A 561 13.96 -14.81 31.15
C THR A 561 12.86 -13.99 31.82
N LYS A 562 12.09 -14.63 32.71
CA LYS A 562 11.06 -13.93 33.49
C LYS A 562 11.65 -12.78 34.31
N LYS A 563 12.82 -12.98 34.94
CA LYS A 563 13.52 -11.97 35.73
C LYS A 563 13.93 -10.75 34.86
N GLU A 564 14.44 -11.01 33.65
CA GLU A 564 14.82 -9.94 32.73
C GLU A 564 13.60 -9.12 32.27
N TRP A 565 12.44 -9.78 32.01
CA TRP A 565 11.20 -9.07 31.74
C TRP A 565 10.71 -8.24 32.93
N GLU A 566 10.80 -8.77 34.17
CA GLU A 566 10.44 -8.01 35.36
C GLU A 566 11.28 -6.73 35.50
N ILE A 567 12.57 -6.79 35.17
CA ILE A 567 13.42 -5.59 35.15
C ILE A 567 12.96 -4.61 34.05
N ILE A 568 12.60 -5.10 32.84
CA ILE A 568 12.10 -4.24 31.77
C ILE A 568 10.79 -3.58 32.20
N TYR A 569 9.85 -4.31 32.82
CA TYR A 569 8.58 -3.76 33.31
C TYR A 569 8.76 -2.71 34.41
N SER A 570 9.85 -2.76 35.17
CA SER A 570 10.15 -1.73 36.17
C SER A 570 10.78 -0.47 35.60
N THR A 571 11.10 -0.42 34.31
CA THR A 571 11.56 0.81 33.63
C THR A 571 10.41 1.74 33.28
N ASN A 572 10.73 2.97 32.89
CA ASN A 572 9.74 3.92 32.39
C ASN A 572 9.22 3.61 30.99
N ALA A 573 9.82 2.62 30.29
CA ALA A 573 9.35 2.20 28.97
C ALA A 573 8.02 1.46 29.07
N GLN A 574 7.02 1.94 28.32
CA GLN A 574 5.64 1.45 28.37
C GLN A 574 5.38 0.31 27.36
N ARG A 575 4.62 -0.68 27.76
CA ARG A 575 4.29 -1.84 26.95
C ARG A 575 2.89 -1.73 26.33
N GLN A 576 2.80 -2.01 25.04
CA GLN A 576 1.54 -2.09 24.28
C GLN A 576 1.18 -3.56 24.00
N HIS A 577 -0.11 -3.87 23.96
CA HIS A 577 -0.62 -5.19 23.54
C HIS A 577 -1.12 -5.16 22.10
N GLY A 578 -0.71 -6.12 21.29
CA GLY A 578 -1.13 -6.23 19.88
C GLY A 578 -2.55 -6.79 19.73
N ASN A 579 -3.31 -6.24 18.79
CA ASN A 579 -4.63 -6.75 18.40
C ASN A 579 -4.82 -6.59 16.89
N HIS A 580 -4.95 -7.70 16.18
CA HIS A 580 -5.27 -7.72 14.75
C HIS A 580 -6.76 -7.44 14.53
N ILE A 581 -7.11 -6.19 14.33
CA ILE A 581 -8.51 -5.73 14.26
C ILE A 581 -9.26 -6.29 13.05
N ALA A 582 -8.58 -6.58 11.95
CA ALA A 582 -9.17 -7.13 10.73
C ALA A 582 -9.82 -8.52 10.91
N LYS A 583 -9.52 -9.23 12.00
CA LYS A 583 -10.12 -10.53 12.32
C LYS A 583 -11.60 -10.46 12.72
N TYR A 584 -12.09 -9.30 13.14
CA TYR A 584 -13.46 -9.15 13.62
C TYR A 584 -14.44 -8.93 12.46
N PRO A 585 -15.43 -9.80 12.27
CA PRO A 585 -16.33 -9.73 11.11
C PRO A 585 -17.40 -8.65 11.22
N THR A 586 -17.74 -8.20 12.42
CA THR A 586 -18.78 -7.20 12.71
C THR A 586 -18.30 -6.17 13.73
N ALA A 587 -18.98 -5.02 13.82
CA ALA A 587 -18.73 -4.02 14.86
C ALA A 587 -18.90 -4.59 16.27
N GLN A 588 -19.94 -5.40 16.52
CA GLN A 588 -20.15 -6.03 17.83
C GLN A 588 -19.01 -6.97 18.21
N ALA A 589 -18.57 -7.83 17.28
CA ALA A 589 -17.43 -8.73 17.52
C ALA A 589 -16.14 -7.94 17.78
N MET A 590 -16.00 -6.77 17.17
CA MET A 590 -14.87 -5.86 17.41
C MET A 590 -14.95 -5.23 18.80
N ILE A 591 -16.09 -4.75 19.21
CA ILE A 591 -16.35 -4.22 20.57
C ILE A 591 -15.98 -5.27 21.62
N ASP A 592 -16.54 -6.46 21.51
CA ASP A 592 -16.30 -7.55 22.44
C ASP A 592 -14.81 -7.94 22.49
N GLY A 593 -14.20 -8.10 21.33
CA GLY A 593 -12.80 -8.52 21.24
C GLY A 593 -11.80 -7.47 21.71
N VAL A 594 -12.09 -6.19 21.51
CA VAL A 594 -11.25 -5.09 22.00
C VAL A 594 -11.45 -4.87 23.50
N ASN A 595 -12.69 -4.87 23.97
CA ASN A 595 -12.99 -4.68 25.40
C ASN A 595 -12.47 -5.81 26.30
N ASN A 596 -12.30 -7.01 25.76
CA ASN A 596 -11.73 -8.16 26.46
C ASN A 596 -10.22 -8.33 26.22
N ASN A 597 -9.57 -7.39 25.52
CA ASN A 597 -8.15 -7.50 25.22
C ASN A 597 -7.30 -7.20 26.48
N GLU A 598 -6.22 -7.97 26.69
CA GLU A 598 -5.27 -7.78 27.79
C GLU A 598 -4.72 -6.36 27.85
N GLY A 599 -4.55 -5.69 26.69
CA GLY A 599 -4.07 -4.33 26.60
C GLY A 599 -4.93 -3.30 27.34
N LEU A 600 -6.20 -3.62 27.64
CA LEU A 600 -7.11 -2.77 28.43
C LEU A 600 -7.40 -3.34 29.82
N ASN A 601 -6.99 -4.55 30.12
CA ASN A 601 -7.41 -5.28 31.34
C ASN A 601 -6.23 -5.75 32.21
N ASP A 602 -4.99 -5.69 31.73
CA ASP A 602 -3.76 -6.01 32.48
C ASP A 602 -2.92 -4.73 32.67
N PRO A 603 -2.65 -4.32 33.92
CA PRO A 603 -1.89 -3.10 34.23
C PRO A 603 -0.44 -3.10 33.74
N LYS A 604 0.08 -4.22 33.25
CA LYS A 604 1.39 -4.28 32.59
C LYS A 604 1.40 -3.63 31.22
N PHE A 605 0.23 -3.36 30.65
CA PHE A 605 0.07 -2.68 29.37
C PHE A 605 -0.50 -1.29 29.59
N ILE A 606 -0.14 -0.38 28.72
CA ILE A 606 -0.67 0.98 28.72
C ILE A 606 -1.75 1.16 27.64
N GLY A 607 -2.13 0.13 26.95
CA GLY A 607 -3.12 0.18 25.88
C GLY A 607 -2.91 -0.83 24.77
N ILE A 608 -3.64 -0.63 23.70
CA ILE A 608 -3.72 -1.54 22.55
C ILE A 608 -3.03 -0.95 21.33
N THR A 609 -2.24 -1.77 20.64
CA THR A 609 -1.86 -1.57 19.26
C THR A 609 -2.82 -2.32 18.35
N PHE A 610 -3.59 -1.62 17.55
CA PHE A 610 -4.34 -2.20 16.44
C PHE A 610 -3.38 -2.48 15.29
N ASP A 611 -2.89 -3.70 15.26
CA ASP A 611 -1.83 -4.14 14.35
C ASP A 611 -2.37 -4.46 12.96
N GLU A 612 -1.55 -4.17 11.92
CA GLU A 612 -1.87 -4.43 10.51
C GLU A 612 -3.23 -3.87 10.05
N PHE A 613 -3.52 -2.59 10.34
CA PHE A 613 -4.73 -1.93 9.88
C PHE A 613 -4.54 -1.38 8.47
N PRO A 614 -5.21 -1.95 7.44
CA PRO A 614 -5.05 -1.47 6.07
C PRO A 614 -5.69 -0.09 5.89
N ALA A 615 -4.88 0.92 5.62
CA ALA A 615 -5.36 2.31 5.49
C ALA A 615 -6.33 2.53 4.30
N GLY A 616 -6.33 1.64 3.30
CA GLY A 616 -7.25 1.66 2.18
C GLY A 616 -8.56 0.88 2.40
N ASP A 617 -8.72 0.19 3.53
CA ASP A 617 -9.90 -0.64 3.81
C ASP A 617 -11.04 0.16 4.42
N VAL A 618 -11.82 0.80 3.56
CA VAL A 618 -12.96 1.63 3.96
C VAL A 618 -14.02 0.82 4.72
N THR A 619 -14.20 -0.46 4.37
CA THR A 619 -15.16 -1.34 5.05
C THR A 619 -14.74 -1.62 6.49
N LEU A 620 -13.45 -1.86 6.73
CA LEU A 620 -12.94 -2.04 8.09
C LEU A 620 -12.99 -0.73 8.88
N MET A 621 -12.70 0.41 8.24
CA MET A 621 -12.83 1.72 8.87
C MET A 621 -14.27 2.03 9.27
N ALA A 622 -15.24 1.76 8.41
CA ALA A 622 -16.65 1.93 8.72
C ALA A 622 -17.08 1.08 9.92
N ARG A 623 -16.63 -0.17 9.97
CA ARG A 623 -16.87 -1.08 11.09
C ARG A 623 -16.25 -0.57 12.40
N TYR A 624 -15.04 -0.02 12.32
CA TYR A 624 -14.41 0.59 13.50
C TYR A 624 -15.16 1.84 13.95
N ASN A 625 -15.59 2.71 13.03
CA ASN A 625 -16.37 3.90 13.35
C ASN A 625 -17.68 3.54 14.06
N GLU A 626 -18.35 2.49 13.63
CA GLU A 626 -19.56 1.95 14.28
C GLU A 626 -19.26 1.41 15.69
N ALA A 627 -18.13 0.75 15.88
CA ALA A 627 -17.71 0.17 17.16
C ALA A 627 -17.15 1.20 18.15
N HIS A 628 -16.60 2.31 17.65
CA HIS A 628 -15.75 3.25 18.38
C HIS A 628 -16.34 3.71 19.71
N ASP A 629 -17.60 4.16 19.72
CA ASP A 629 -18.21 4.77 20.92
C ASP A 629 -18.51 3.74 22.03
N SER A 630 -18.52 2.43 21.69
CA SER A 630 -18.74 1.31 22.62
C SER A 630 -17.44 0.65 23.09
N ILE A 631 -16.29 1.06 22.56
CA ILE A 631 -14.98 0.59 23.03
C ILE A 631 -14.64 1.27 24.35
N LYS A 632 -14.27 0.49 25.36
CA LYS A 632 -13.84 0.97 26.68
C LYS A 632 -12.58 1.85 26.56
N ARG A 633 -12.55 2.93 27.32
CA ARG A 633 -11.40 3.85 27.38
C ARG A 633 -11.00 4.09 28.84
N PRO A 634 -10.32 3.12 29.48
CA PRO A 634 -9.88 3.28 30.84
C PRO A 634 -8.93 4.47 30.99
N ASP A 635 -8.99 5.18 32.11
CA ASP A 635 -8.08 6.28 32.38
C ASP A 635 -6.62 5.82 32.37
N GLY A 636 -5.76 6.61 31.71
CA GLY A 636 -4.35 6.29 31.54
C GLY A 636 -3.99 5.27 30.44
N TYR A 637 -5.00 4.67 29.77
CA TYR A 637 -4.77 3.79 28.65
C TYR A 637 -4.79 4.54 27.33
N ARG A 638 -3.95 4.11 26.39
CA ARG A 638 -3.72 4.76 25.09
C ARG A 638 -4.01 3.79 23.95
N PHE A 639 -4.37 4.33 22.80
CA PHE A 639 -4.64 3.57 21.59
C PHE A 639 -3.60 3.87 20.51
N PHE A 640 -3.13 2.83 19.85
CA PHE A 640 -2.09 2.91 18.83
C PHE A 640 -2.59 2.22 17.56
N TYR A 641 -2.77 2.98 16.49
CA TYR A 641 -3.30 2.48 15.22
C TYR A 641 -2.18 2.26 14.23
N CYS A 642 -1.80 1.01 14.01
CA CYS A 642 -0.74 0.65 13.09
C CYS A 642 -1.28 0.57 11.67
N LEU A 643 -1.16 1.64 10.91
CA LEU A 643 -1.63 1.73 9.53
C LEU A 643 -0.54 1.35 8.55
N TYR A 644 -0.94 0.64 7.51
CA TYR A 644 -0.10 0.40 6.34
C TYR A 644 -0.88 0.66 5.04
N GLY A 645 -0.15 0.96 3.96
CA GLY A 645 -0.75 1.30 2.68
C GLY A 645 -1.17 2.77 2.61
N LYS A 646 -2.04 3.13 1.69
CA LYS A 646 -2.50 4.49 1.47
C LYS A 646 -3.91 4.68 1.97
N LEU A 647 -4.14 5.81 2.64
CA LEU A 647 -5.45 6.18 3.15
C LEU A 647 -6.40 6.45 1.98
N SER A 648 -7.61 5.88 2.05
CA SER A 648 -8.70 6.23 1.14
C SER A 648 -9.28 7.59 1.51
N ALA A 649 -9.75 8.34 0.53
CA ALA A 649 -10.43 9.62 0.77
C ALA A 649 -11.90 9.41 1.14
N GLY A 650 -12.53 10.46 1.71
CA GLY A 650 -13.96 10.52 1.99
C GLY A 650 -14.32 10.51 3.48
N GLY A 651 -15.60 10.66 3.74
CA GLY A 651 -16.12 10.86 5.11
C GLY A 651 -15.80 9.73 6.07
N ILE A 652 -15.84 8.46 5.62
CA ILE A 652 -15.55 7.29 6.47
C ILE A 652 -14.09 7.29 6.93
N SER A 653 -13.15 7.55 6.03
CA SER A 653 -11.72 7.59 6.36
C SER A 653 -11.39 8.80 7.25
N THR A 654 -12.01 9.95 6.97
CA THR A 654 -11.88 11.15 7.81
C THR A 654 -12.42 10.90 9.23
N GLU A 655 -13.58 10.26 9.35
CA GLU A 655 -14.17 9.87 10.63
C GLU A 655 -13.27 8.88 11.38
N PHE A 656 -12.70 7.90 10.68
CA PHE A 656 -11.74 6.97 11.29
C PHE A 656 -10.52 7.69 11.86
N ILE A 657 -9.90 8.60 11.12
CA ILE A 657 -8.76 9.38 11.60
C ILE A 657 -9.17 10.25 12.79
N SER A 658 -10.33 10.90 12.73
CA SER A 658 -10.88 11.68 13.84
C SER A 658 -11.08 10.84 15.10
N ASN A 659 -11.73 9.69 14.95
CA ASN A 659 -11.96 8.75 16.04
C ASN A 659 -10.63 8.21 16.62
N ALA A 660 -9.66 7.91 15.76
CA ALA A 660 -8.33 7.45 16.20
C ALA A 660 -7.60 8.52 17.02
N ILE A 661 -7.59 9.77 16.57
CA ILE A 661 -6.93 10.88 17.28
C ILE A 661 -7.64 11.20 18.59
N ASN A 662 -8.97 11.18 18.60
CA ASN A 662 -9.77 11.54 19.77
C ASN A 662 -10.02 10.36 20.74
N SER A 663 -9.51 9.17 20.46
CA SER A 663 -9.48 8.07 21.42
C SER A 663 -8.48 8.33 22.54
N GLY A 664 -8.60 7.64 23.69
CA GLY A 664 -7.59 7.64 24.74
C GLY A 664 -7.24 9.02 25.27
N HIS A 665 -8.21 9.90 25.48
CA HIS A 665 -8.00 11.26 26.01
C HIS A 665 -7.14 12.17 25.11
N GLY A 666 -7.06 11.87 23.79
CA GLY A 666 -6.38 12.70 22.79
C GLY A 666 -4.87 12.46 22.65
N ASP A 667 -4.30 11.51 23.36
CA ASP A 667 -2.90 11.12 23.28
C ASP A 667 -2.67 9.79 22.50
N SER A 668 -3.68 9.31 21.82
CA SER A 668 -3.58 8.19 20.90
C SER A 668 -2.67 8.50 19.71
N ILE A 669 -2.02 7.47 19.17
CA ILE A 669 -1.05 7.62 18.08
C ILE A 669 -1.45 6.77 16.88
N ILE A 670 -1.48 7.38 15.72
CA ILE A 670 -1.54 6.71 14.43
C ILE A 670 -0.10 6.36 14.03
N LYS A 671 0.29 5.08 14.12
CA LYS A 671 1.59 4.58 13.70
C LYS A 671 1.54 4.19 12.23
N TYR A 672 2.34 4.80 11.39
CA TYR A 672 2.40 4.46 9.99
C TYR A 672 3.64 3.62 9.65
N GLU A 673 3.42 2.45 9.07
CA GLU A 673 4.48 1.54 8.64
C GLU A 673 5.15 2.06 7.36
N SER A 674 6.32 2.66 7.54
CA SER A 674 7.11 3.22 6.43
C SER A 674 8.11 2.19 5.93
N TYR A 675 7.64 1.23 5.12
CA TYR A 675 8.51 0.19 4.57
C TYR A 675 9.21 0.66 3.30
N CYS A 676 10.14 1.58 3.49
CA CYS A 676 10.97 2.05 2.40
C CYS A 676 12.02 1.01 2.03
N GLN A 677 11.96 0.50 0.81
CA GLN A 677 12.97 -0.42 0.27
C GLN A 677 14.10 0.37 -0.39
N PRO A 678 15.37 0.00 -0.18
CA PRO A 678 16.48 0.70 -0.79
C PRO A 678 16.44 0.61 -2.33
N VAL A 679 16.99 1.62 -2.95
CA VAL A 679 17.24 1.67 -4.40
C VAL A 679 18.71 1.96 -4.63
N GLU A 680 19.28 1.63 -5.78
CA GLU A 680 20.71 1.67 -6.02
C GLU A 680 21.34 3.07 -5.92
N ASN A 681 20.60 4.10 -6.30
CA ASN A 681 21.09 5.48 -6.35
C ASN A 681 20.62 6.28 -5.12
N GLU A 682 21.54 6.93 -4.42
CA GLU A 682 21.24 7.69 -3.19
C GLU A 682 20.23 8.81 -3.42
N LYS A 683 20.36 9.59 -4.50
CA LYS A 683 19.43 10.68 -4.82
C LYS A 683 18.03 10.15 -5.13
N ALA A 684 17.94 9.01 -5.83
CA ALA A 684 16.66 8.34 -6.06
C ALA A 684 16.08 7.80 -4.76
N ALA A 685 16.92 7.32 -3.83
CA ALA A 685 16.50 6.87 -2.50
C ALA A 685 15.92 8.03 -1.68
N GLN A 686 16.56 9.20 -1.68
CA GLN A 686 16.06 10.40 -0.99
C GLN A 686 14.66 10.79 -1.51
N ALA A 687 14.49 10.85 -2.83
CA ALA A 687 13.20 11.17 -3.44
C ALA A 687 12.12 10.12 -3.11
N TYR A 688 12.48 8.85 -3.13
CA TYR A 688 11.58 7.74 -2.82
C TYR A 688 11.12 7.74 -1.36
N ILE A 689 12.06 7.89 -0.40
CA ILE A 689 11.74 7.97 1.03
C ILE A 689 10.82 9.17 1.30
N ARG A 690 11.15 10.34 0.72
CA ARG A 690 10.35 11.55 0.85
C ARG A 690 8.92 11.34 0.33
N ASN A 691 8.76 10.74 -0.85
CA ASN A 691 7.45 10.46 -1.43
C ASN A 691 6.61 9.51 -0.53
N ILE A 692 7.21 8.56 0.14
CA ILE A 692 6.47 7.66 1.04
C ILE A 692 6.16 8.35 2.37
N ILE A 693 7.15 8.86 3.06
CA ILE A 693 6.99 9.37 4.44
C ILE A 693 6.25 10.70 4.46
N VAL A 694 6.72 11.68 3.68
CA VAL A 694 6.19 13.04 3.70
C VAL A 694 4.79 13.11 3.10
N GLU A 695 4.57 12.47 1.94
CA GLU A 695 3.25 12.51 1.31
C GLU A 695 2.19 11.75 2.11
N THR A 696 2.59 10.70 2.84
CA THR A 696 1.69 10.04 3.79
C THR A 696 1.31 10.97 4.94
N ALA A 697 2.26 11.65 5.55
CA ALA A 697 1.99 12.60 6.62
C ALA A 697 1.07 13.74 6.15
N LYS A 698 1.37 14.31 5.00
CA LYS A 698 0.52 15.35 4.39
C LYS A 698 -0.90 14.86 4.07
N SER A 699 -1.04 13.61 3.61
CA SER A 699 -2.36 13.02 3.33
C SER A 699 -3.20 12.91 4.59
N ILE A 700 -2.59 12.47 5.70
CA ILE A 700 -3.27 12.36 6.99
C ILE A 700 -3.57 13.75 7.56
N ASP A 701 -2.63 14.69 7.46
CA ASP A 701 -2.81 16.07 7.96
C ASP A 701 -3.89 16.85 7.19
N ARG A 702 -4.02 16.61 5.87
CA ARG A 702 -5.15 17.15 5.08
C ARG A 702 -6.50 16.60 5.55
N THR A 703 -6.52 15.32 5.90
CA THR A 703 -7.73 14.64 6.39
C THR A 703 -8.16 15.17 7.77
N PHE A 704 -7.18 15.42 8.63
CA PHE A 704 -7.40 16.00 9.95
C PHE A 704 -6.29 17.03 10.25
N PRO A 705 -6.57 18.34 10.15
CA PRO A 705 -5.56 19.37 10.36
C PRO A 705 -4.88 19.28 11.73
N GLY A 706 -3.56 19.21 11.73
CA GLY A 706 -2.76 19.03 12.94
C GLY A 706 -2.54 17.58 13.37
N ALA A 707 -2.97 16.61 12.56
CA ALA A 707 -2.80 15.16 12.81
C ALA A 707 -1.35 14.73 13.03
N VAL A 708 -0.37 15.46 12.51
CA VAL A 708 1.07 15.16 12.69
C VAL A 708 1.43 15.02 14.15
N LYS A 709 0.78 15.77 15.04
CA LYS A 709 0.99 15.70 16.50
C LYS A 709 0.47 14.40 17.15
N ASN A 710 -0.27 13.58 16.41
CA ASN A 710 -0.73 12.26 16.79
C ASN A 710 -0.24 11.18 15.81
N LEU A 711 0.65 11.54 14.88
CA LEU A 711 1.22 10.63 13.88
C LEU A 711 2.59 10.12 14.32
N GLY A 712 2.86 8.87 14.06
CA GLY A 712 4.16 8.26 14.22
C GLY A 712 4.61 7.57 12.94
N MET A 713 5.91 7.67 12.64
CA MET A 713 6.54 6.91 11.56
C MET A 713 7.41 5.82 12.16
N TYR A 714 7.25 4.59 11.72
CA TYR A 714 8.18 3.57 12.11
C TYR A 714 8.70 2.76 10.91
N MET A 715 10.01 2.58 10.90
CA MET A 715 10.80 2.11 9.78
C MET A 715 11.13 0.64 9.93
N ILE A 716 11.33 -0.04 8.81
CA ILE A 716 11.87 -1.38 8.82
C ILE A 716 13.39 -1.33 9.02
N ASN A 717 13.89 -2.06 10.00
CA ASN A 717 15.33 -2.21 10.27
C ASN A 717 15.85 -3.63 10.03
N SER A 718 15.08 -4.47 9.35
CA SER A 718 15.46 -5.85 9.03
C SER A 718 16.60 -5.89 8.02
N ASN A 719 17.65 -6.65 8.32
CA ASN A 719 18.83 -6.80 7.44
C ASN A 719 19.31 -8.24 7.26
N VAL A 720 18.59 -9.20 7.77
CA VAL A 720 18.98 -10.62 7.67
C VAL A 720 18.29 -11.23 6.46
N PRO A 721 19.03 -11.69 5.43
CA PRO A 721 18.48 -12.41 4.28
C PRO A 721 17.71 -13.66 4.67
N ALA A 722 16.92 -14.20 3.76
CA ALA A 722 15.95 -15.28 3.95
C ALA A 722 14.79 -14.92 4.90
N THR A 723 14.65 -13.64 5.25
CA THR A 723 13.57 -13.05 6.02
C THR A 723 13.11 -11.76 5.36
N LEU A 724 12.40 -10.91 6.08
CA LEU A 724 12.11 -9.55 5.62
C LEU A 724 13.41 -8.74 5.69
N THR A 725 14.03 -8.41 4.58
CA THR A 725 15.28 -7.66 4.60
C THR A 725 15.22 -6.40 3.75
N SER A 726 15.85 -5.35 4.26
CA SER A 726 16.20 -4.15 3.51
C SER A 726 17.59 -4.26 2.87
N ALA A 727 18.33 -5.36 3.09
CA ALA A 727 19.69 -5.57 2.63
C ALA A 727 19.79 -6.38 1.33
N TYR A 728 18.80 -6.32 0.46
CA TYR A 728 18.80 -7.09 -0.79
C TYR A 728 19.71 -6.49 -1.90
N LEU A 729 20.04 -5.20 -1.81
CA LEU A 729 21.03 -4.58 -2.67
C LEU A 729 22.40 -4.68 -2.02
N THR A 730 23.29 -5.49 -2.59
CA THR A 730 24.61 -5.77 -2.03
C THR A 730 25.55 -4.56 -2.00
N ASN A 731 25.26 -3.54 -2.79
CA ASN A 731 26.01 -2.30 -2.90
C ASN A 731 25.45 -1.13 -2.06
N VAL A 732 24.35 -1.33 -1.30
CA VAL A 732 23.74 -0.28 -0.47
C VAL A 732 23.93 -0.61 1.01
N ASP A 733 24.51 0.33 1.81
CA ASP A 733 24.59 0.18 3.26
C ASP A 733 23.24 0.47 3.92
N VAL A 734 22.62 -0.54 4.49
CA VAL A 734 21.35 -0.44 5.21
C VAL A 734 21.42 0.54 6.39
N LYS A 735 22.59 0.69 7.02
CA LYS A 735 22.78 1.64 8.13
C LYS A 735 22.64 3.07 7.64
N TYR A 736 23.28 3.39 6.52
CA TYR A 736 23.16 4.69 5.88
C TYR A 736 21.73 4.95 5.40
N TYR A 737 21.13 3.96 4.77
CA TYR A 737 19.75 4.07 4.28
C TYR A 737 18.73 4.28 5.41
N LEU A 738 18.92 3.62 6.55
CA LEU A 738 18.08 3.81 7.72
C LEU A 738 18.28 5.21 8.32
N ASP A 739 19.54 5.69 8.39
CA ASP A 739 19.88 7.03 8.85
C ASP A 739 19.20 8.13 7.98
N MET A 740 19.19 7.95 6.65
CA MET A 740 18.47 8.87 5.74
C MET A 740 16.99 9.00 6.08
N GLN A 741 16.33 7.92 6.48
CA GLN A 741 14.91 7.94 6.85
C GLN A 741 14.70 8.71 8.16
N PHE A 742 15.54 8.46 9.16
CA PHE A 742 15.49 9.20 10.44
C PHE A 742 15.85 10.68 10.26
N ASN A 743 16.83 10.98 9.41
CA ASN A 743 17.22 12.35 9.09
C ASN A 743 16.08 13.12 8.43
N LEU A 744 15.39 12.50 7.48
CA LEU A 744 14.20 13.10 6.85
C LEU A 744 13.11 13.41 7.88
N VAL A 745 12.84 12.46 8.78
CA VAL A 745 11.82 12.64 9.84
C VAL A 745 12.20 13.78 10.78
N ALA A 746 13.48 13.90 11.12
CA ALA A 746 13.98 14.93 12.01
C ALA A 746 13.96 16.35 11.40
N ASN A 747 14.00 16.49 10.07
CA ASN A 747 14.25 17.77 9.42
C ASN A 747 13.14 18.25 8.48
N ASP A 748 12.32 17.38 7.89
CA ASP A 748 11.30 17.83 6.92
C ASP A 748 10.18 18.62 7.62
N PRO A 749 9.87 19.86 7.17
CA PRO A 749 8.88 20.71 7.82
C PRO A 749 7.46 20.10 7.95
N ALA A 750 7.08 19.21 7.02
CA ALA A 750 5.79 18.55 7.08
C ALA A 750 5.67 17.54 8.24
N LEU A 751 6.78 17.20 8.89
CA LEU A 751 6.88 16.25 10.00
C LEU A 751 7.17 16.95 11.34
N LYS A 752 6.99 18.26 11.39
CA LYS A 752 7.17 19.05 12.60
C LYS A 752 6.22 18.62 13.70
N ASP A 753 6.74 18.36 14.90
CA ASP A 753 5.99 17.86 16.06
C ASP A 753 5.45 16.43 15.92
N LEU A 754 6.06 15.61 15.04
CA LEU A 754 5.70 14.19 14.91
C LEU A 754 5.68 13.51 16.28
N ALA A 755 4.57 12.81 16.59
CA ALA A 755 4.34 12.24 17.90
C ALA A 755 5.23 11.04 18.23
N MET A 756 5.61 10.25 17.20
CA MET A 756 6.36 9.01 17.39
C MET A 756 7.37 8.78 16.26
N VAL A 757 8.49 8.21 16.63
CA VAL A 757 9.45 7.58 15.72
C VAL A 757 9.76 6.18 16.25
N GLY A 758 9.93 5.21 15.36
CA GLY A 758 10.17 3.84 15.80
C GLY A 758 10.74 2.93 14.73
N ASN A 759 10.94 1.67 15.10
CA ASN A 759 11.35 0.63 14.18
C ASN A 759 10.51 -0.63 14.31
N TRP A 760 10.43 -1.36 13.18
CA TRP A 760 9.86 -2.70 13.10
C TRP A 760 10.92 -3.69 12.63
N GLY A 761 10.88 -4.91 13.17
CA GLY A 761 11.69 -6.01 12.71
C GLY A 761 13.01 -6.21 13.46
N SER A 762 13.12 -5.76 14.71
CA SER A 762 14.34 -5.98 15.54
C SER A 762 14.73 -7.45 15.65
N ASN A 763 13.77 -8.37 15.58
CA ASN A 763 14.02 -9.82 15.55
C ASN A 763 14.43 -10.36 14.17
N TYR A 764 14.40 -9.54 13.13
CA TYR A 764 14.94 -9.82 11.80
C TYR A 764 16.21 -9.01 11.51
N SER A 765 16.77 -8.42 12.56
CA SER A 765 17.97 -7.60 12.51
C SER A 765 19.10 -8.29 13.23
N ASP A 766 20.31 -8.16 12.71
CA ASP A 766 21.49 -8.56 13.47
C ASP A 766 21.82 -7.55 14.58
N ASN A 767 22.73 -7.94 15.48
CA ASN A 767 23.12 -7.11 16.63
C ASN A 767 23.67 -5.74 16.21
N GLU A 768 24.29 -5.65 15.04
CA GLU A 768 24.84 -4.41 14.51
C GLU A 768 23.73 -3.40 14.19
N ILE A 769 22.69 -3.85 13.51
CA ILE A 769 21.54 -3.00 13.16
C ILE A 769 20.73 -2.61 14.41
N VAL A 770 20.59 -3.50 15.37
CA VAL A 770 19.95 -3.17 16.65
C VAL A 770 20.73 -2.08 17.40
N ARG A 771 22.06 -2.18 17.48
CA ARG A 771 22.93 -1.13 18.06
C ARG A 771 22.80 0.18 17.26
N TRP A 772 22.78 0.08 15.93
CA TRP A 772 22.66 1.25 15.06
C TRP A 772 21.32 1.96 15.26
N THR A 773 20.23 1.22 15.31
CA THR A 773 18.89 1.77 15.59
C THR A 773 18.85 2.51 16.92
N GLY A 774 19.41 1.93 17.98
CA GLY A 774 19.52 2.60 19.27
C GLY A 774 20.34 3.90 19.22
N ARG A 775 21.42 3.95 18.42
CA ARG A 775 22.20 5.18 18.20
C ARG A 775 21.39 6.22 17.42
N LEU A 776 20.60 5.81 16.43
CA LEU A 776 19.72 6.73 15.69
C LEU A 776 18.62 7.30 16.58
N PHE A 777 18.01 6.50 17.44
CA PHE A 777 17.04 6.97 18.44
C PHE A 777 17.67 8.02 19.36
N ARG A 778 18.85 7.72 19.91
CA ARG A 778 19.57 8.68 20.74
C ARG A 778 19.86 9.97 19.99
N HIS A 779 20.45 9.86 18.79
CA HIS A 779 20.90 10.98 17.97
C HIS A 779 19.76 11.94 17.59
N TYR A 780 18.68 11.40 17.03
CA TYR A 780 17.60 12.23 16.51
C TYR A 780 16.50 12.51 17.53
N ALA A 781 16.09 11.50 18.29
CA ALA A 781 14.86 11.59 19.09
C ALA A 781 15.11 11.97 20.56
N ILE A 782 16.35 12.00 21.02
CA ILE A 782 16.74 12.40 22.38
C ILE A 782 17.68 13.61 22.35
N GLU A 783 18.74 13.54 21.54
CA GLU A 783 19.73 14.63 21.46
C GLU A 783 19.24 15.78 20.55
N GLY A 784 18.34 15.51 19.62
CA GLY A 784 17.74 16.52 18.74
C GLY A 784 18.69 16.98 17.62
N ASN A 785 19.65 16.13 17.23
CA ASN A 785 20.57 16.45 16.15
C ASN A 785 19.85 16.52 14.78
N THR A 786 20.41 17.29 13.86
CA THR A 786 19.86 17.53 12.53
C THR A 786 20.72 16.93 11.42
N GLU A 787 22.01 16.74 11.66
CA GLU A 787 22.95 16.14 10.74
C GLU A 787 22.85 14.60 10.71
N MET A 788 23.17 13.99 9.58
CA MET A 788 23.25 12.53 9.47
C MET A 788 24.34 11.97 10.39
N LEU A 789 24.04 10.83 11.01
CA LEU A 789 24.97 10.16 11.93
C LEU A 789 26.00 9.30 11.17
N SER A 790 25.63 8.73 10.04
CA SER A 790 26.44 7.79 9.26
C SER A 790 27.83 8.31 8.89
N PRO A 791 28.00 9.57 8.46
CA PRO A 791 29.35 10.10 8.13
C PRO A 791 30.33 10.09 9.30
N LYS A 792 29.85 10.24 10.56
CA LYS A 792 30.70 10.15 11.77
C LYS A 792 31.35 8.78 11.96
N TYR A 793 30.73 7.75 11.35
CA TYR A 793 31.22 6.37 11.38
C TYR A 793 31.89 5.93 10.09
N GLY A 794 32.01 6.84 9.11
CA GLY A 794 32.59 6.55 7.79
C GLY A 794 31.69 5.67 6.91
N PHE A 795 30.38 5.61 7.20
CA PHE A 795 29.42 4.89 6.35
C PHE A 795 29.03 5.73 5.15
N THR A 796 28.85 5.10 4.01
CA THR A 796 28.46 5.69 2.75
C THR A 796 27.27 4.92 2.19
N TYR A 797 26.47 5.58 1.36
CA TYR A 797 25.29 4.93 0.76
C TYR A 797 25.67 3.73 -0.10
N ASN A 798 26.57 3.93 -1.08
CA ASN A 798 27.07 2.86 -1.93
C ASN A 798 28.43 2.37 -1.40
N VAL A 799 28.48 1.12 -1.04
CA VAL A 799 29.69 0.53 -0.43
C VAL A 799 30.69 0.00 -1.44
N ASN A 800 30.25 -0.62 -2.55
CA ASN A 800 31.09 -1.09 -3.67
C ASN A 800 32.38 -1.84 -3.27
N ILE A 801 32.41 -2.45 -2.07
CA ILE A 801 33.57 -3.15 -1.51
C ILE A 801 33.91 -4.40 -2.33
N VAL A 802 32.87 -5.16 -2.69
CA VAL A 802 32.95 -6.35 -3.54
C VAL A 802 32.21 -6.06 -4.82
N LYS A 803 32.88 -6.15 -5.97
CA LYS A 803 32.26 -5.94 -7.27
C LYS A 803 31.48 -7.16 -7.72
N ASN A 804 30.33 -6.93 -8.40
CA ASN A 804 29.47 -8.00 -8.89
C ASN A 804 29.17 -9.05 -7.83
N ALA A 805 28.81 -8.59 -6.64
CA ALA A 805 28.63 -9.36 -5.42
C ALA A 805 27.35 -10.22 -5.43
N ASP A 806 26.42 -9.92 -6.36
CA ASP A 806 25.18 -10.62 -6.65
C ASP A 806 25.21 -11.45 -7.93
N PHE A 807 26.38 -11.48 -8.59
CA PHE A 807 26.63 -12.22 -9.83
C PHE A 807 25.70 -11.82 -11.02
N GLU A 808 25.09 -10.67 -11.02
CA GLU A 808 24.23 -10.19 -12.12
C GLU A 808 24.97 -10.09 -13.47
N LYS A 809 26.30 -10.01 -13.44
CA LYS A 809 27.19 -10.04 -14.61
C LYS A 809 27.96 -11.37 -14.74
N GLY A 810 27.35 -12.46 -14.31
CA GLY A 810 28.01 -13.76 -14.24
C GLY A 810 29.27 -13.72 -13.35
N LEU A 811 30.39 -14.23 -13.82
CA LEU A 811 31.66 -14.25 -13.07
C LEU A 811 32.56 -13.04 -13.37
N ALA A 812 32.07 -11.99 -14.01
CA ALA A 812 32.88 -10.82 -14.33
C ALA A 812 33.41 -10.15 -13.06
N GLY A 813 34.74 -9.89 -13.04
CA GLY A 813 35.42 -9.30 -11.88
C GLY A 813 35.90 -10.30 -10.83
N TRP A 814 35.57 -11.59 -10.99
CA TRP A 814 36.05 -12.67 -10.15
C TRP A 814 37.18 -13.45 -10.82
N LYS A 815 38.27 -13.69 -10.10
CA LYS A 815 39.27 -14.67 -10.51
C LYS A 815 38.78 -16.06 -10.12
N VAL A 816 38.82 -17.00 -11.05
CA VAL A 816 38.28 -18.34 -10.89
C VAL A 816 39.41 -19.35 -10.96
N GLU A 817 39.46 -20.30 -10.03
CA GLU A 817 40.33 -21.47 -10.01
C GLU A 817 39.46 -22.72 -9.82
N GLY A 818 39.59 -23.70 -10.74
CA GLY A 818 38.74 -24.89 -10.74
C GLY A 818 37.47 -24.75 -11.60
N THR A 819 36.45 -25.53 -11.26
CA THR A 819 35.18 -25.57 -11.99
C THR A 819 34.11 -24.70 -11.32
N VAL A 820 34.02 -23.45 -11.78
CA VAL A 820 32.98 -22.51 -11.34
C VAL A 820 32.22 -22.00 -12.56
N LYS A 821 30.89 -21.96 -12.47
CA LYS A 821 30.00 -21.54 -13.56
C LYS A 821 29.03 -20.48 -13.07
N PRO A 822 28.60 -19.57 -13.95
CA PRO A 822 27.47 -18.72 -13.61
C PRO A 822 26.17 -19.52 -13.61
N GLY A 823 25.31 -19.29 -12.65
CA GLY A 823 23.96 -19.84 -12.52
C GLY A 823 22.91 -18.76 -12.60
N HIS A 824 21.72 -19.12 -13.09
CA HIS A 824 20.54 -18.25 -13.06
C HIS A 824 19.30 -19.10 -12.81
N THR A 825 18.54 -18.72 -11.81
CA THR A 825 17.24 -19.35 -11.52
C THR A 825 16.22 -18.26 -11.24
N PRO A 826 15.23 -18.09 -12.11
CA PRO A 826 14.15 -17.15 -11.86
C PRO A 826 13.53 -17.38 -10.47
N THR A 827 13.32 -16.31 -9.72
CA THR A 827 12.78 -16.32 -8.34
C THR A 827 13.77 -16.74 -7.22
N TYR A 828 15.06 -16.98 -7.51
CA TYR A 828 16.03 -17.27 -6.45
C TYR A 828 16.17 -16.11 -5.48
N GLY A 829 16.37 -14.89 -5.98
CA GLY A 829 16.39 -13.69 -5.17
C GLY A 829 15.12 -13.53 -4.32
N ARG A 830 13.96 -13.80 -4.91
CA ARG A 830 12.67 -13.77 -4.19
C ARG A 830 12.56 -14.83 -3.11
N ALA A 831 13.17 -15.98 -3.26
CA ALA A 831 13.22 -17.02 -2.24
C ALA A 831 14.10 -16.61 -1.05
N ILE A 832 15.18 -15.85 -1.31
CA ILE A 832 16.04 -15.27 -0.28
C ILE A 832 15.30 -14.15 0.46
N GLU A 833 14.61 -13.27 -0.26
CA GLU A 833 13.97 -12.07 0.27
C GLU A 833 12.53 -12.25 0.75
N LYS A 834 11.93 -13.30 0.43
CA LYS A 834 10.64 -13.87 0.81
C LYS A 834 9.38 -12.98 0.79
N ARG A 835 9.33 -11.83 1.42
CA ARG A 835 8.09 -11.04 1.59
C ARG A 835 8.07 -9.73 0.82
N TRP A 836 9.20 -9.11 0.70
CA TRP A 836 9.40 -7.85 0.00
C TRP A 836 10.21 -8.14 -1.25
N ALA A 837 9.56 -8.82 -2.20
CA ALA A 837 10.23 -9.21 -3.43
C ALA A 837 11.10 -8.06 -3.92
N ALA A 838 12.39 -8.30 -3.99
CA ALA A 838 13.27 -7.49 -4.80
C ALA A 838 12.60 -7.29 -6.17
N PRO A 839 12.77 -6.15 -6.82
CA PRO A 839 12.28 -5.96 -8.19
C PRO A 839 12.65 -7.19 -9.02
N ASN A 840 11.75 -7.65 -9.87
CA ASN A 840 11.91 -8.90 -10.63
C ASN A 840 13.32 -9.05 -11.20
N GLY A 841 13.98 -10.15 -10.85
CA GLY A 841 15.29 -10.56 -11.35
C GLY A 841 16.49 -10.19 -10.46
N ILE A 842 16.36 -9.32 -9.46
CA ILE A 842 17.46 -9.02 -8.54
C ILE A 842 17.75 -10.23 -7.65
N GLY A 843 19.02 -10.66 -7.63
CA GLY A 843 19.50 -11.80 -6.85
C GLY A 843 19.18 -13.17 -7.45
N ASP A 844 18.65 -13.25 -8.69
CA ASP A 844 18.38 -14.50 -9.37
C ASP A 844 19.64 -15.17 -9.94
N TYR A 845 20.75 -14.44 -10.00
CA TYR A 845 22.05 -14.93 -10.47
C TYR A 845 22.94 -15.37 -9.30
N TYR A 846 23.82 -16.34 -9.54
CA TYR A 846 24.73 -16.88 -8.53
C TYR A 846 25.92 -17.57 -9.17
N ALA A 847 26.97 -17.84 -8.38
CA ALA A 847 28.07 -18.70 -8.81
C ALA A 847 27.82 -20.15 -8.37
N ILE A 848 28.08 -21.11 -9.27
CA ILE A 848 28.04 -22.56 -9.00
C ILE A 848 29.45 -23.05 -8.88
N LEU A 849 29.85 -23.52 -7.68
CA LEU A 849 31.11 -24.23 -7.46
C LEU A 849 30.83 -25.74 -7.57
N GLU A 850 31.40 -26.40 -8.59
CA GLU A 850 31.24 -27.83 -8.81
C GLU A 850 32.45 -28.56 -8.22
N ARG A 851 32.31 -29.08 -7.00
CA ARG A 851 33.40 -29.70 -6.24
C ARG A 851 33.92 -30.95 -6.90
N GLY A 852 35.12 -30.89 -7.50
CA GLY A 852 35.84 -32.02 -8.05
C GLY A 852 36.74 -32.68 -7.01
N SER A 853 37.86 -33.29 -7.47
CA SER A 853 38.92 -33.81 -6.59
C SER A 853 39.68 -32.70 -5.89
N GLN A 854 39.91 -31.58 -6.58
CA GLN A 854 40.51 -30.37 -6.00
C GLN A 854 39.43 -29.35 -5.67
N PRO A 855 39.66 -28.51 -4.62
CA PRO A 855 38.77 -27.39 -4.27
C PRO A 855 38.68 -26.34 -5.36
N ASN A 856 37.51 -25.74 -5.51
CA ASN A 856 37.35 -24.55 -6.33
C ASN A 856 37.57 -23.30 -5.51
N VAL A 857 38.04 -22.24 -6.16
CA VAL A 857 38.21 -20.91 -5.54
C VAL A 857 37.67 -19.84 -6.47
N ILE A 858 36.93 -18.89 -5.92
CA ILE A 858 36.69 -17.59 -6.53
C ILE A 858 37.22 -16.48 -5.64
N SER A 859 37.88 -15.50 -6.22
CA SER A 859 38.52 -14.44 -5.44
C SER A 859 38.49 -13.09 -6.18
N GLN A 860 38.57 -12.03 -5.40
CA GLN A 860 38.79 -10.68 -5.93
C GLN A 860 39.45 -9.79 -4.85
N LYS A 861 40.08 -8.72 -5.28
CA LYS A 861 40.56 -7.66 -4.40
C LYS A 861 39.38 -6.79 -3.98
N MET A 862 39.16 -6.64 -2.68
CA MET A 862 38.15 -5.72 -2.15
C MET A 862 38.61 -4.28 -2.37
N GLN A 863 37.66 -3.34 -2.35
CA GLN A 863 37.95 -1.92 -2.60
C GLN A 863 37.46 -1.04 -1.44
N GLY A 864 38.21 0.04 -1.15
CA GLY A 864 37.83 1.00 -0.11
C GLY A 864 38.01 0.50 1.32
N ILE A 865 38.60 -0.68 1.49
CA ILE A 865 38.98 -1.23 2.81
C ILE A 865 40.23 -0.53 3.33
N LYS A 866 40.21 -0.14 4.61
CA LYS A 866 41.33 0.52 5.28
C LYS A 866 41.89 -0.32 6.41
N SER A 867 43.20 -0.48 6.48
CA SER A 867 43.92 -1.16 7.55
C SER A 867 43.50 -0.63 8.93
N GLY A 868 43.42 -1.53 9.90
CA GLY A 868 43.03 -1.23 11.28
C GLY A 868 41.52 -1.05 11.51
N LYS A 869 40.69 -0.99 10.45
CA LYS A 869 39.24 -0.82 10.56
C LYS A 869 38.52 -2.16 10.52
N TYR A 870 37.30 -2.16 11.09
CA TYR A 870 36.43 -3.34 11.12
C TYR A 870 35.42 -3.32 9.99
N TYR A 871 35.22 -4.49 9.41
CA TYR A 871 34.25 -4.70 8.32
C TYR A 871 33.45 -5.97 8.58
N LYS A 872 32.26 -6.05 7.98
CA LYS A 872 31.41 -7.22 8.04
C LYS A 872 31.13 -7.73 6.64
N ILE A 873 31.17 -9.05 6.47
CA ILE A 873 30.77 -9.74 5.27
C ILE A 873 29.64 -10.72 5.57
N GLN A 874 28.63 -10.71 4.72
CA GLN A 874 27.56 -11.69 4.71
C GLN A 874 27.53 -12.34 3.33
N TYR A 875 27.23 -13.64 3.25
CA TYR A 875 27.02 -14.33 1.99
C TYR A 875 26.06 -15.49 2.19
N ILE A 876 25.41 -15.90 1.08
CA ILE A 876 24.42 -16.96 1.06
C ILE A 876 24.94 -18.13 0.24
N THR A 877 24.71 -19.34 0.74
CA THR A 877 24.97 -20.58 0.03
C THR A 877 23.71 -21.44 -0.01
N SER A 878 23.58 -22.21 -1.10
CA SER A 878 22.50 -23.18 -1.31
C SER A 878 23.06 -24.40 -2.04
N ASP A 879 22.35 -25.52 -1.99
CA ASP A 879 22.59 -26.61 -2.92
C ASP A 879 22.18 -26.17 -4.33
N ALA A 880 23.14 -26.17 -5.26
CA ALA A 880 22.90 -25.66 -6.61
C ALA A 880 21.93 -26.56 -7.41
N GLU A 881 21.89 -27.86 -7.14
CA GLU A 881 20.95 -28.77 -7.80
C GLU A 881 19.54 -28.57 -7.29
N ASP A 882 19.38 -28.35 -5.97
CA ASP A 882 18.07 -28.01 -5.41
C ASP A 882 17.55 -26.67 -5.95
N VAL A 883 18.44 -25.67 -6.11
CA VAL A 883 18.09 -24.37 -6.70
C VAL A 883 17.63 -24.51 -8.15
N LEU A 884 18.41 -25.24 -8.98
CA LEU A 884 18.11 -25.46 -10.38
C LEU A 884 16.80 -26.25 -10.59
N MET A 885 16.56 -27.25 -9.73
CA MET A 885 15.35 -28.08 -9.78
C MET A 885 14.18 -27.49 -9.01
N GLN A 886 14.36 -26.36 -8.33
CA GLN A 886 13.40 -25.73 -7.42
C GLN A 886 12.84 -26.72 -6.37
N LYS A 887 13.68 -27.58 -5.84
CA LYS A 887 13.33 -28.59 -4.85
C LYS A 887 13.63 -28.13 -3.43
N ASN A 888 12.81 -28.54 -2.50
CA ASN A 888 13.02 -28.33 -1.07
C ASN A 888 13.89 -29.43 -0.48
N GLY A 889 15.15 -29.49 -0.89
CA GLY A 889 16.13 -30.46 -0.41
C GLY A 889 16.57 -30.24 1.05
N ARG A 890 17.35 -31.16 1.59
CA ARG A 890 18.00 -30.96 2.89
C ARG A 890 19.19 -30.01 2.74
N PRO A 891 19.37 -29.02 3.64
CA PRO A 891 20.63 -28.30 3.67
C PRO A 891 21.69 -29.32 4.09
N GLY A 892 22.60 -29.63 3.20
CA GLY A 892 23.82 -30.31 3.57
C GLY A 892 24.80 -29.35 4.21
N ASP A 893 25.91 -29.86 4.67
CA ASP A 893 27.09 -29.07 5.04
C ASP A 893 27.73 -28.47 3.77
N LEU A 894 27.06 -27.48 3.22
CA LEU A 894 27.49 -26.71 2.06
C LEU A 894 28.28 -25.51 2.55
N SER A 895 29.35 -25.79 3.31
CA SER A 895 30.19 -24.74 3.86
C SER A 895 31.17 -24.28 2.78
N ILE A 896 30.84 -23.14 2.17
CA ILE A 896 31.86 -22.36 1.48
C ILE A 896 32.68 -21.64 2.53
N ASP A 897 33.99 -21.87 2.55
CA ASP A 897 34.90 -21.12 3.41
C ASP A 897 35.19 -19.76 2.77
N CYS A 898 35.07 -18.72 3.58
CA CYS A 898 35.49 -17.39 3.23
C CYS A 898 36.83 -17.08 3.92
N GLU A 899 37.82 -16.76 3.16
CA GLU A 899 39.15 -16.37 3.59
C GLU A 899 39.41 -14.94 3.14
N ILE A 900 40.09 -14.14 3.93
CA ILE A 900 40.47 -12.77 3.57
C ILE A 900 41.95 -12.62 3.85
N GLU A 901 42.73 -12.58 2.80
CA GLU A 901 44.16 -12.32 2.88
C GLU A 901 44.39 -10.86 3.25
N GLY A 902 45.11 -10.60 4.37
CA GLY A 902 45.30 -9.26 4.93
C GLY A 902 44.14 -8.81 5.83
N ALA A 903 43.50 -9.78 6.52
CA ALA A 903 42.54 -9.51 7.58
C ALA A 903 42.49 -10.60 8.65
N GLU A 904 42.06 -10.23 9.83
CA GLU A 904 41.83 -11.09 10.98
C GLU A 904 40.36 -11.17 11.30
N PHE A 905 39.79 -12.38 11.30
CA PHE A 905 38.39 -12.56 11.69
C PHE A 905 38.20 -12.40 13.20
N VAL A 906 37.05 -11.84 13.58
CA VAL A 906 36.57 -11.71 14.95
C VAL A 906 35.67 -12.90 15.28
N PRO A 907 36.14 -13.99 15.92
CA PRO A 907 35.37 -15.22 16.07
C PRO A 907 34.03 -15.03 16.81
N LYS A 908 34.02 -14.16 17.82
CA LYS A 908 32.81 -13.86 18.63
C LYS A 908 31.70 -13.19 17.84
N GLU A 909 31.99 -12.60 16.67
CA GLU A 909 31.04 -11.91 15.79
C GLU A 909 30.72 -12.76 14.53
N THR A 910 31.17 -14.02 14.50
CA THR A 910 30.86 -14.93 13.40
C THR A 910 29.53 -15.64 13.66
N VAL A 911 28.64 -15.56 12.67
CA VAL A 911 27.34 -16.21 12.67
C VAL A 911 27.26 -17.15 11.49
N LYS A 912 26.97 -18.43 11.76
CA LYS A 912 26.68 -19.44 10.73
C LYS A 912 25.26 -19.94 10.92
N TYR A 913 24.41 -19.64 9.95
CA TYR A 913 23.06 -20.11 9.95
C TYR A 913 22.84 -21.19 8.88
N ARG A 914 22.26 -22.31 9.31
CA ARG A 914 21.93 -23.43 8.44
C ARG A 914 20.44 -23.62 8.42
N ALA A 915 19.81 -23.34 7.28
CA ALA A 915 18.37 -23.39 7.13
C ALA A 915 17.88 -24.83 7.27
N THR A 916 17.06 -25.09 8.26
CA THR A 916 16.45 -26.39 8.53
C THR A 916 15.04 -26.54 7.97
N GLY A 917 14.48 -25.49 7.34
CA GLY A 917 13.14 -25.51 6.77
C GLY A 917 12.73 -24.17 6.17
N PRO A 918 11.67 -24.14 5.37
CA PRO A 918 11.13 -22.89 4.84
C PRO A 918 10.60 -22.04 6.01
N PHE A 919 10.90 -20.77 5.97
CA PHE A 919 10.56 -19.81 7.02
C PHE A 919 9.05 -19.56 7.18
N ARG A 920 8.30 -19.71 6.12
CA ARG A 920 6.84 -19.86 6.05
C ARG A 920 6.49 -20.83 4.93
N LYS A 921 5.39 -21.56 5.07
CA LYS A 921 4.77 -22.36 4.00
C LYS A 921 4.19 -21.45 2.92
N ILE A 922 5.02 -20.66 2.23
CA ILE A 922 4.53 -19.79 1.17
C ILE A 922 4.59 -20.49 -0.18
N ASP A 923 5.55 -21.40 -0.38
CA ASP A 923 5.61 -22.23 -1.60
C ASP A 923 6.17 -23.61 -1.29
N LYS A 924 5.54 -24.63 -1.82
CA LYS A 924 5.99 -26.02 -1.67
C LYS A 924 7.36 -26.29 -2.32
N ASN A 925 7.87 -25.36 -3.12
CA ASN A 925 9.05 -25.50 -3.98
C ASN A 925 10.22 -24.59 -3.53
N MET A 926 10.27 -24.18 -2.27
CA MET A 926 11.36 -23.33 -1.79
C MET A 926 12.58 -24.16 -1.39
N PHE A 927 13.70 -23.90 -2.04
CA PHE A 927 15.00 -24.42 -1.64
C PHE A 927 15.50 -23.73 -0.37
N LYS A 928 16.45 -24.37 0.32
CA LYS A 928 17.00 -23.88 1.58
C LYS A 928 18.25 -23.07 1.35
N VAL A 929 18.42 -22.04 2.15
CA VAL A 929 19.59 -21.16 2.10
C VAL A 929 20.32 -21.17 3.42
N ASN A 930 21.64 -21.09 3.36
CA ASN A 930 22.53 -20.88 4.48
C ASN A 930 23.03 -19.44 4.45
N LEU A 931 23.15 -18.81 5.61
CA LEU A 931 23.70 -17.48 5.76
C LEU A 931 24.96 -17.54 6.61
N ASP A 932 26.04 -17.00 6.11
CA ASP A 932 27.27 -16.78 6.83
C ASP A 932 27.51 -15.28 7.01
N CYS A 933 27.78 -14.87 8.24
CA CYS A 933 28.16 -13.51 8.60
C CYS A 933 29.46 -13.55 9.35
N ARG A 934 30.46 -12.75 8.96
CA ARG A 934 31.74 -12.64 9.61
C ARG A 934 32.16 -11.20 9.75
N VAL A 935 32.65 -10.83 10.92
CA VAL A 935 33.35 -9.56 11.15
C VAL A 935 34.84 -9.81 11.07
N PHE A 936 35.56 -8.90 10.42
CA PHE A 936 37.01 -8.96 10.32
C PHE A 936 37.64 -7.57 10.54
N LYS A 937 38.86 -7.56 11.06
CA LYS A 937 39.72 -6.40 11.13
C LYS A 937 40.72 -6.48 9.98
N ALA A 938 40.73 -5.47 9.11
CA ALA A 938 41.69 -5.41 8.00
C ALA A 938 43.10 -5.14 8.59
N THR A 939 44.10 -5.89 8.13
CA THR A 939 45.53 -5.69 8.50
C THR A 939 46.30 -4.98 7.38
N GLN A 940 45.67 -4.85 6.20
CA GLN A 940 46.15 -4.07 5.06
C GLN A 940 44.99 -3.37 4.34
N ASP A 941 45.32 -2.40 3.48
CA ASP A 941 44.34 -1.76 2.61
C ASP A 941 43.94 -2.71 1.50
N ASP A 942 42.67 -2.71 1.15
CA ASP A 942 42.07 -3.46 0.04
C ASP A 942 42.48 -4.95 -0.02
N PRO A 943 42.27 -5.75 1.05
CA PRO A 943 42.63 -7.14 1.10
C PRO A 943 41.92 -7.99 0.07
N VAL A 944 42.43 -9.23 -0.17
CA VAL A 944 41.81 -10.16 -1.16
C VAL A 944 40.86 -11.09 -0.44
N ILE A 945 39.61 -11.11 -0.90
CA ILE A 945 38.62 -12.08 -0.47
C ILE A 945 38.65 -13.33 -1.35
N ARG A 946 38.53 -14.49 -0.74
CA ARG A 946 38.51 -15.81 -1.37
C ARG A 946 37.34 -16.62 -0.83
N PHE A 947 36.60 -17.26 -1.71
CA PHE A 947 35.59 -18.26 -1.36
C PHE A 947 36.01 -19.60 -1.95
N THR A 948 35.99 -20.64 -1.12
CA THR A 948 36.43 -21.99 -1.51
C THR A 948 35.47 -23.05 -0.97
N ASP A 949 35.24 -24.07 -1.79
CA ASP A 949 34.42 -25.23 -1.44
C ASP A 949 35.24 -26.40 -0.87
N LYS A 950 36.43 -26.11 -0.28
CA LYS A 950 37.35 -27.15 0.26
C LYS A 950 36.71 -28.08 1.28
N ALA A 951 35.75 -27.55 2.07
CA ALA A 951 34.99 -28.30 3.05
C ALA A 951 33.80 -29.08 2.49
N VAL A 952 33.48 -28.89 1.22
CA VAL A 952 32.37 -29.56 0.55
C VAL A 952 32.84 -30.90 0.00
N LYS A 953 32.00 -31.93 0.11
CA LYS A 953 32.32 -33.27 -0.42
C LYS A 953 32.45 -33.26 -1.95
N PRO A 954 33.43 -33.98 -2.53
CA PRO A 954 33.51 -34.13 -3.98
C PRO A 954 32.19 -34.58 -4.61
N GLY A 955 31.89 -34.08 -5.81
CA GLY A 955 30.64 -34.36 -6.54
C GLY A 955 29.47 -33.46 -6.17
N ARG A 956 29.57 -32.61 -5.16
CA ARG A 956 28.50 -31.65 -4.78
C ARG A 956 28.66 -30.33 -5.52
N LYS A 957 27.54 -29.66 -5.76
CA LYS A 957 27.49 -28.35 -6.39
C LYS A 957 26.90 -27.36 -5.41
N THR A 958 27.61 -26.27 -5.16
CA THR A 958 27.18 -25.24 -4.24
C THR A 958 26.91 -23.94 -4.98
N ALA A 959 25.76 -23.35 -4.75
CA ALA A 959 25.42 -22.00 -5.19
C ALA A 959 25.93 -21.01 -4.14
N LEU A 960 26.66 -19.98 -4.59
CA LEU A 960 27.10 -18.85 -3.79
C LEU A 960 26.48 -17.58 -4.35
N ASN A 961 25.86 -16.79 -3.48
CA ASN A 961 25.26 -15.52 -3.87
C ASN A 961 25.28 -14.52 -2.73
N TYR A 962 24.89 -13.29 -3.05
CA TYR A 962 24.53 -12.26 -2.09
C TYR A 962 25.67 -11.90 -1.12
N ILE A 963 26.82 -11.56 -1.71
CA ILE A 963 28.01 -11.18 -0.96
C ILE A 963 27.90 -9.71 -0.53
N TYR A 964 27.44 -9.48 0.69
CA TYR A 964 27.20 -8.14 1.22
C TYR A 964 28.31 -7.76 2.20
N SER A 965 29.17 -6.82 1.80
CA SER A 965 30.29 -6.34 2.63
C SER A 965 30.15 -4.86 2.92
N ARG A 966 30.39 -4.47 4.20
CA ARG A 966 30.25 -3.09 4.67
C ARG A 966 31.16 -2.80 5.87
N ALA A 967 31.41 -1.53 6.18
CA ALA A 967 32.02 -1.13 7.43
C ALA A 967 31.16 -1.58 8.64
N SER A 968 31.77 -2.04 9.73
CA SER A 968 31.10 -2.55 10.92
C SER A 968 31.12 -1.57 12.10
#